data_349c885a2626f44964da3f2cc62789ae
#
_entry.id   349c885a2626f44964da3f2cc62789ae
#
_cell.length_a   1.000
_cell.length_b   1.000
_cell.length_c   1.000
_cell.angle_alpha   90.00
_cell.angle_beta   90.00
_cell.angle_gamma   90.00
#
_symmetry.space_group_name_H-M   'P 1'
#
loop_
_entity.id
_entity.type
_entity.pdbx_description
1 polymer ?
#
loop_
_entity_poly.entity_id
_entity_poly.type
_entity_poly.pdbx_seq_one_letter_code
_entity_poly.pdbx_strand_id
1 'polypeptide(L)'
;MEHARAVIIGGGVGGTSIAYHLAERGWTDIVLVDRAELTSGSTFHSAGLVGQLRSSVTLTTMMMYSTALYRRLRDETGADPSWHEVGSLRLASSTARFEELQRQASWAKTFGLPLELISAGEARDRFPLMTTDGVLGAVWLPTDGWLDPSRLAMALAAGARQKGVTVRTHTRVVRIGVERRRVTGVEVELRDGSRERIAADVVVNAAGMFAPEIGRLAGVTVPIVPMAHQYLFTDELDGVHAGLPQLRDPDNLVYFREEVGGLCMGGYERNPAPWSLDGIPPDFNGKLLAPDWPRFEEIMAGAVRRVPAIADAGVSRIINGPEGFTPDNEFILGESEVRGFFVAAGFSAHGIAGAGGIGRQVASWIVDGQPELDLWKMDIRRFGTAYRSPGYTLARSIENYATYYDIHYPNEERQSGRPLRTSPTYEQLAALGASFGEKSGWERPNWFESNAAAGDEGLRPRGWAGQHWSPAIGVEALATRTAAGLFDESSFAKLEVAGPGAVAFLERTCANRIDRPVGSVVYTQLLDPRGGIQADLTVTRVAADVFMLVTGTAFGNHDAAWLRAHLPDDGSVTIHDVTAGRVCFGLWGPRARDILAGVTRADLSDAGFPFLTARELSIGHVPVLALRVTYVGELGWELYAGADYGRTLWSTLWEAGRRHGLVAAGYRAIDALRLEKGYRAWSTDVTPDETPFEAGLGFAVALDKEAEFIGRDALVAARAAGPRKRLRCLVLDDPRSVCLGNEPVRVGGAIVGRVTSGGYGYAVEHSIAYAYLPPDAPIGTRGEIDVFGEWVGFEVMREPLYDPANERIRS
;
A
#
# COMPACT_ATOMS: atom_id res chain seq x y z
N MET A 1 -41.39 0.26 -6.63
CA MET A 1 -40.01 0.56 -6.34
C MET A 1 -39.26 -0.77 -6.48
N GLU A 2 -38.35 -0.84 -7.39
CA GLU A 2 -37.51 -2.03 -7.55
C GLU A 2 -36.52 -2.11 -6.37
N HIS A 3 -36.19 -3.30 -5.93
CA HIS A 3 -35.19 -3.56 -4.91
C HIS A 3 -34.12 -4.49 -5.49
N ALA A 4 -32.86 -4.15 -5.28
CA ALA A 4 -31.71 -5.00 -5.62
C ALA A 4 -30.83 -5.14 -4.38
N ARG A 5 -30.23 -6.31 -4.18
CA ARG A 5 -29.25 -6.51 -3.12
C ARG A 5 -27.98 -5.68 -3.38
N ALA A 6 -27.60 -5.56 -4.67
CA ALA A 6 -26.51 -4.68 -5.06
C ALA A 6 -26.82 -3.97 -6.38
N VAL A 7 -26.44 -2.69 -6.46
CA VAL A 7 -26.38 -1.92 -7.71
C VAL A 7 -24.94 -1.62 -8.04
N ILE A 8 -24.48 -2.04 -9.23
CA ILE A 8 -23.14 -1.80 -9.73
C ILE A 8 -23.21 -0.70 -10.80
N ILE A 9 -22.47 0.38 -10.62
CA ILE A 9 -22.45 1.56 -11.50
C ILE A 9 -21.22 1.51 -12.38
N GLY A 10 -21.38 1.22 -13.66
CA GLY A 10 -20.32 1.13 -14.67
C GLY A 10 -20.15 -0.28 -15.22
N GLY A 11 -20.36 -0.43 -16.54
CA GLY A 11 -20.25 -1.67 -17.31
C GLY A 11 -18.89 -1.87 -17.97
N GLY A 12 -17.85 -1.28 -17.43
CA GLY A 12 -16.46 -1.57 -17.79
C GLY A 12 -15.96 -2.89 -17.17
N VAL A 13 -14.68 -3.21 -17.40
CA VAL A 13 -14.08 -4.50 -16.96
C VAL A 13 -14.18 -4.71 -15.45
N GLY A 14 -14.05 -3.65 -14.64
CA GLY A 14 -14.17 -3.75 -13.17
C GLY A 14 -15.59 -4.10 -12.73
N GLY A 15 -16.59 -3.37 -13.22
CA GLY A 15 -18.00 -3.60 -12.83
C GLY A 15 -18.55 -4.93 -13.32
N THR A 16 -18.21 -5.34 -14.53
CA THR A 16 -18.62 -6.65 -15.08
C THR A 16 -17.95 -7.79 -14.32
N SER A 17 -16.69 -7.63 -13.89
CA SER A 17 -15.99 -8.62 -13.07
C SER A 17 -16.60 -8.75 -11.67
N ILE A 18 -16.96 -7.63 -11.03
CA ILE A 18 -17.64 -7.65 -9.72
C ILE A 18 -19.00 -8.33 -9.84
N ALA A 19 -19.78 -8.01 -10.88
CA ALA A 19 -21.07 -8.66 -11.14
C ALA A 19 -20.94 -10.17 -11.33
N TYR A 20 -19.93 -10.61 -12.09
CA TYR A 20 -19.63 -12.03 -12.32
C TYR A 20 -19.30 -12.74 -10.99
N HIS A 21 -18.38 -12.18 -10.18
CA HIS A 21 -17.94 -12.83 -8.94
C HIS A 21 -19.00 -12.80 -7.84
N LEU A 22 -19.84 -11.77 -7.76
CA LEU A 22 -21.00 -11.77 -6.85
C LEU A 22 -21.99 -12.86 -7.23
N ALA A 23 -22.26 -13.02 -8.55
CA ALA A 23 -23.12 -14.09 -9.06
C ALA A 23 -22.52 -15.48 -8.81
N GLU A 24 -21.20 -15.67 -8.97
CA GLU A 24 -20.49 -16.88 -8.59
C GLU A 24 -20.68 -17.24 -7.10
N ARG A 25 -20.82 -16.24 -6.25
CA ARG A 25 -21.08 -16.38 -4.81
C ARG A 25 -22.57 -16.51 -4.45
N GLY A 26 -23.42 -16.70 -5.47
CA GLY A 26 -24.84 -16.94 -5.30
C GLY A 26 -25.68 -15.68 -5.06
N TRP A 27 -25.14 -14.48 -5.32
CA TRP A 27 -25.94 -13.26 -5.31
C TRP A 27 -26.58 -13.07 -6.69
N THR A 28 -27.91 -13.18 -6.78
CA THR A 28 -28.64 -13.11 -8.04
C THR A 28 -29.43 -11.82 -8.22
N ASP A 29 -29.78 -11.16 -7.11
CA ASP A 29 -30.51 -9.89 -7.09
C ASP A 29 -29.55 -8.70 -7.23
N ILE A 30 -28.94 -8.60 -8.41
CA ILE A 30 -27.92 -7.58 -8.76
C ILE A 30 -28.38 -6.84 -10.01
N VAL A 31 -28.26 -5.54 -9.99
CA VAL A 31 -28.47 -4.66 -11.14
C VAL A 31 -27.15 -3.97 -11.49
N LEU A 32 -26.60 -4.24 -12.67
CA LEU A 32 -25.50 -3.48 -13.23
C LEU A 32 -26.08 -2.43 -14.20
N VAL A 33 -25.74 -1.17 -13.96
CA VAL A 33 -26.19 -0.03 -14.79
C VAL A 33 -25.00 0.63 -15.46
N ASP A 34 -25.15 0.97 -16.74
CA ASP A 34 -24.22 1.82 -17.47
C ASP A 34 -24.95 2.95 -18.19
N ARG A 35 -24.36 4.13 -18.16
CA ARG A 35 -24.91 5.34 -18.82
C ARG A 35 -24.93 5.23 -20.36
N ALA A 36 -24.12 4.34 -20.92
CA ALA A 36 -24.01 4.07 -22.34
C ALA A 36 -24.01 2.54 -22.58
N GLU A 37 -23.35 2.07 -23.64
CA GLU A 37 -23.10 0.65 -23.83
C GLU A 37 -22.00 0.12 -22.90
N LEU A 38 -21.99 -1.18 -22.65
CA LEU A 38 -20.90 -1.82 -21.94
C LEU A 38 -19.56 -1.49 -22.62
N THR A 39 -18.50 -1.37 -21.82
CA THR A 39 -17.13 -1.08 -22.24
C THR A 39 -16.85 0.34 -22.78
N SER A 40 -17.84 1.20 -22.91
CA SER A 40 -17.73 2.53 -23.55
C SER A 40 -16.86 3.57 -22.78
N GLY A 41 -16.34 3.21 -21.60
CA GLY A 41 -15.30 3.98 -20.87
C GLY A 41 -13.89 3.61 -21.32
N SER A 42 -12.91 3.59 -20.39
CA SER A 42 -11.50 3.28 -20.70
C SER A 42 -11.26 1.82 -21.14
N THR A 43 -12.20 0.91 -20.94
CA THR A 43 -12.05 -0.50 -21.28
C THR A 43 -11.81 -0.73 -22.78
N PHE A 44 -12.60 -0.11 -23.68
CA PHE A 44 -12.53 -0.41 -25.11
C PHE A 44 -11.24 0.06 -25.79
N HIS A 45 -10.55 1.03 -25.20
CA HIS A 45 -9.32 1.57 -25.76
C HIS A 45 -8.06 1.18 -24.96
N SER A 46 -8.14 0.13 -24.16
CA SER A 46 -6.96 -0.42 -23.48
C SER A 46 -6.16 -1.32 -24.42
N ALA A 47 -4.83 -1.30 -24.31
CA ALA A 47 -3.93 -2.09 -25.16
C ALA A 47 -4.00 -3.61 -24.91
N GLY A 48 -4.66 -4.06 -23.85
CA GLY A 48 -4.96 -5.46 -23.59
C GLY A 48 -3.81 -6.33 -23.05
N LEU A 49 -2.65 -5.76 -22.70
CA LEU A 49 -1.52 -6.51 -22.17
C LEU A 49 -1.80 -7.02 -20.75
N VAL A 50 -1.54 -8.30 -20.51
CA VAL A 50 -1.70 -8.97 -19.21
C VAL A 50 -0.38 -9.55 -18.77
N GLY A 51 0.14 -9.04 -17.65
CA GLY A 51 1.32 -9.57 -17.00
C GLY A 51 1.04 -9.86 -15.53
N GLN A 52 1.60 -10.92 -14.99
CA GLN A 52 1.28 -11.44 -13.66
C GLN A 52 2.13 -10.83 -12.55
N LEU A 53 3.44 -10.77 -12.72
CA LEU A 53 4.35 -10.29 -11.68
C LEU A 53 4.22 -8.77 -11.49
N ARG A 54 4.07 -8.34 -10.23
CA ARG A 54 3.92 -6.94 -9.82
C ARG A 54 4.78 -6.63 -8.60
N SER A 55 4.80 -5.36 -8.20
CA SER A 55 5.60 -4.85 -7.09
C SER A 55 5.10 -5.25 -5.69
N SER A 56 3.95 -5.88 -5.56
CA SER A 56 3.42 -6.37 -4.29
C SER A 56 2.88 -7.78 -4.38
N VAL A 57 2.86 -8.49 -3.25
CA VAL A 57 2.29 -9.84 -3.12
C VAL A 57 0.82 -9.83 -3.51
N THR A 58 0.06 -8.91 -2.96
CA THR A 58 -1.39 -8.78 -3.21
C THR A 58 -1.68 -8.58 -4.68
N LEU A 59 -1.02 -7.62 -5.34
CA LEU A 59 -1.20 -7.39 -6.78
C LEU A 59 -0.80 -8.61 -7.60
N THR A 60 0.36 -9.23 -7.31
CA THR A 60 0.79 -10.44 -8.04
C THR A 60 -0.23 -11.56 -7.90
N THR A 61 -0.74 -11.82 -6.69
CA THR A 61 -1.76 -12.83 -6.45
C THR A 61 -3.06 -12.53 -7.21
N MET A 62 -3.49 -11.27 -7.23
CA MET A 62 -4.66 -10.83 -8.00
C MET A 62 -4.48 -11.01 -9.51
N MET A 63 -3.29 -10.69 -10.06
CA MET A 63 -2.99 -10.87 -11.49
C MET A 63 -2.89 -12.35 -11.87
N MET A 64 -2.28 -13.18 -11.04
CA MET A 64 -2.25 -14.65 -11.24
C MET A 64 -3.65 -15.24 -11.27
N TYR A 65 -4.51 -14.83 -10.35
CA TYR A 65 -5.92 -15.24 -10.36
C TYR A 65 -6.63 -14.78 -11.65
N SER A 66 -6.39 -13.53 -12.08
CA SER A 66 -6.99 -12.98 -13.29
C SER A 66 -6.60 -13.81 -14.51
N THR A 67 -5.31 -14.12 -14.67
CA THR A 67 -4.82 -14.94 -15.78
C THR A 67 -5.43 -16.34 -15.75
N ALA A 68 -5.53 -16.96 -14.57
CA ALA A 68 -6.19 -18.26 -14.41
C ALA A 68 -7.68 -18.20 -14.78
N LEU A 69 -8.37 -17.11 -14.45
CA LEU A 69 -9.76 -16.88 -14.84
C LEU A 69 -9.89 -16.74 -16.36
N TYR A 70 -9.03 -15.94 -17.01
CA TYR A 70 -9.11 -15.69 -18.45
C TYR A 70 -8.95 -16.95 -19.29
N ARG A 71 -8.11 -17.90 -18.85
CA ARG A 71 -7.95 -19.21 -19.50
C ARG A 71 -9.23 -20.02 -19.53
N ARG A 72 -10.06 -19.95 -18.48
CA ARG A 72 -11.27 -20.79 -18.35
C ARG A 72 -12.57 -20.06 -18.66
N LEU A 73 -12.53 -18.73 -18.81
CA LEU A 73 -13.74 -17.91 -18.90
C LEU A 73 -14.63 -18.28 -20.11
N ARG A 74 -14.01 -18.65 -21.23
CA ARG A 74 -14.73 -19.14 -22.42
C ARG A 74 -15.56 -20.39 -22.11
N ASP A 75 -14.97 -21.34 -21.42
CA ASP A 75 -15.63 -22.62 -21.09
C ASP A 75 -16.75 -22.41 -20.05
N GLU A 76 -16.55 -21.47 -19.11
CA GLU A 76 -17.51 -21.14 -18.06
C GLU A 76 -18.69 -20.32 -18.56
N THR A 77 -18.49 -19.43 -19.54
CA THR A 77 -19.50 -18.45 -19.96
C THR A 77 -19.99 -18.66 -21.40
N GLY A 78 -19.30 -19.46 -22.18
CA GLY A 78 -19.54 -19.58 -23.62
C GLY A 78 -19.09 -18.36 -24.45
N ALA A 79 -18.55 -17.32 -23.83
CA ALA A 79 -18.06 -16.11 -24.49
C ALA A 79 -16.53 -16.06 -24.41
N ASP A 80 -15.91 -15.83 -25.56
CA ASP A 80 -14.46 -15.84 -25.72
C ASP A 80 -13.84 -14.48 -25.35
N PRO A 81 -13.00 -14.38 -24.28
CA PRO A 81 -12.28 -13.15 -23.94
C PRO A 81 -11.13 -12.83 -24.92
N SER A 82 -10.89 -13.66 -25.90
CA SER A 82 -9.74 -13.59 -26.82
C SER A 82 -8.40 -13.60 -26.09
N TRP A 83 -8.22 -14.57 -25.19
CA TRP A 83 -6.97 -14.75 -24.44
C TRP A 83 -5.90 -15.42 -25.30
N HIS A 84 -4.75 -14.77 -25.43
CA HIS A 84 -3.57 -15.24 -26.14
C HIS A 84 -2.40 -15.36 -25.17
N GLU A 85 -2.06 -16.59 -24.77
CA GLU A 85 -0.93 -16.89 -23.90
C GLU A 85 0.35 -17.03 -24.73
N VAL A 86 1.00 -15.93 -24.99
CA VAL A 86 2.17 -15.83 -25.87
C VAL A 86 3.47 -15.53 -25.10
N GLY A 87 3.36 -15.35 -23.80
CA GLY A 87 4.46 -14.93 -22.93
C GLY A 87 4.77 -13.42 -22.99
N SER A 88 5.67 -13.00 -22.13
CA SER A 88 6.15 -11.61 -22.08
C SER A 88 7.67 -11.54 -21.87
N LEU A 89 8.28 -10.56 -22.52
CA LEU A 89 9.65 -10.14 -22.35
C LEU A 89 9.68 -8.75 -21.69
N ARG A 90 10.56 -8.58 -20.70
CA ARG A 90 10.91 -7.26 -20.18
C ARG A 90 12.43 -7.08 -20.26
N LEU A 91 12.87 -6.05 -20.96
CA LEU A 91 14.26 -5.80 -21.24
C LEU A 91 14.93 -4.94 -20.16
N ALA A 92 16.24 -5.09 -20.03
CA ALA A 92 17.11 -4.19 -19.29
C ALA A 92 18.15 -3.61 -20.24
N SER A 93 18.15 -2.28 -20.39
CA SER A 93 19.13 -1.54 -21.19
C SER A 93 20.04 -0.67 -20.31
N SER A 94 19.97 -0.84 -18.99
CA SER A 94 20.86 -0.23 -17.99
C SER A 94 21.21 -1.23 -16.89
N THR A 95 22.35 -1.03 -16.22
CA THR A 95 22.77 -1.89 -15.09
C THR A 95 21.71 -1.91 -13.98
N ALA A 96 21.17 -0.73 -13.61
CA ALA A 96 20.16 -0.63 -12.58
C ALA A 96 18.87 -1.37 -12.95
N ARG A 97 18.45 -1.32 -14.23
CA ARG A 97 17.31 -2.10 -14.71
C ARG A 97 17.60 -3.60 -14.70
N PHE A 98 18.82 -4.00 -15.01
CA PHE A 98 19.20 -5.41 -14.94
C PHE A 98 19.15 -5.94 -13.50
N GLU A 99 19.62 -5.16 -12.53
CA GLU A 99 19.45 -5.45 -11.09
C GLU A 99 17.96 -5.57 -10.71
N GLU A 100 17.08 -4.69 -11.23
CA GLU A 100 15.64 -4.82 -11.05
C GLU A 100 15.11 -6.16 -11.59
N LEU A 101 15.56 -6.58 -12.78
CA LEU A 101 15.13 -7.86 -13.35
C LEU A 101 15.64 -9.05 -12.52
N GLN A 102 16.85 -9.00 -12.00
CA GLN A 102 17.37 -10.01 -11.07
C GLN A 102 16.48 -10.12 -9.83
N ARG A 103 16.11 -8.99 -9.23
CA ARG A 103 15.19 -8.93 -8.10
C ARG A 103 13.80 -9.50 -8.44
N GLN A 104 13.27 -9.18 -9.63
CA GLN A 104 12.00 -9.71 -10.10
C GLN A 104 12.06 -11.23 -10.30
N ALA A 105 13.17 -11.75 -10.86
CA ALA A 105 13.37 -13.19 -11.03
C ALA A 105 13.50 -13.92 -9.69
N SER A 106 14.15 -13.31 -8.70
CA SER A 106 14.16 -13.81 -7.32
C SER A 106 12.75 -13.87 -6.75
N TRP A 107 12.04 -12.78 -6.85
CA TRP A 107 10.70 -12.63 -6.28
C TRP A 107 9.67 -13.59 -6.90
N ALA A 108 9.73 -13.80 -8.21
CA ALA A 108 8.86 -14.72 -8.93
C ALA A 108 8.85 -16.14 -8.34
N LYS A 109 9.98 -16.58 -7.77
CA LYS A 109 10.13 -17.88 -7.12
C LYS A 109 9.17 -18.06 -5.94
N THR A 110 8.87 -16.99 -5.21
CA THR A 110 7.93 -17.02 -4.08
C THR A 110 6.51 -17.39 -4.50
N PHE A 111 6.13 -17.05 -5.74
CA PHE A 111 4.81 -17.31 -6.31
C PHE A 111 4.77 -18.57 -7.16
N GLY A 112 5.91 -19.26 -7.39
CA GLY A 112 5.99 -20.36 -8.33
C GLY A 112 5.78 -19.94 -9.80
N LEU A 113 5.99 -18.65 -10.12
CA LEU A 113 5.95 -18.17 -11.50
C LEU A 113 7.21 -18.63 -12.24
N PRO A 114 7.07 -19.20 -13.45
CA PRO A 114 8.18 -19.70 -14.26
C PRO A 114 8.91 -18.55 -14.99
N LEU A 115 9.35 -17.53 -14.23
CA LEU A 115 10.06 -16.39 -14.75
C LEU A 115 11.54 -16.69 -14.83
N GLU A 116 12.11 -16.51 -16.03
CA GLU A 116 13.51 -16.79 -16.34
C GLU A 116 14.26 -15.49 -16.64
N LEU A 117 15.45 -15.37 -16.09
CA LEU A 117 16.41 -14.35 -16.52
C LEU A 117 17.17 -14.89 -17.73
N ILE A 118 17.13 -14.18 -18.86
CA ILE A 118 17.69 -14.63 -20.15
C ILE A 118 18.63 -13.57 -20.75
N SER A 119 19.51 -14.00 -21.64
CA SER A 119 20.40 -13.12 -22.40
C SER A 119 19.66 -12.30 -23.44
N ALA A 120 20.29 -11.22 -23.91
CA ALA A 120 19.80 -10.40 -25.01
C ALA A 120 19.60 -11.22 -26.31
N GLY A 121 20.48 -12.21 -26.57
CA GLY A 121 20.36 -13.12 -27.72
C GLY A 121 19.09 -13.99 -27.63
N GLU A 122 18.88 -14.63 -26.48
CA GLU A 122 17.67 -15.46 -26.24
C GLU A 122 16.39 -14.60 -26.27
N ALA A 123 16.43 -13.35 -25.83
CA ALA A 123 15.30 -12.44 -25.97
C ALA A 123 14.99 -12.14 -27.43
N ARG A 124 16.03 -11.89 -28.27
CA ARG A 124 15.86 -11.68 -29.70
C ARG A 124 15.35 -12.93 -30.42
N ASP A 125 15.77 -14.14 -30.01
CA ASP A 125 15.29 -15.38 -30.61
C ASP A 125 13.76 -15.53 -30.39
N ARG A 126 13.22 -15.00 -29.28
CA ARG A 126 11.77 -14.98 -28.99
C ARG A 126 11.02 -13.79 -29.64
N PHE A 127 11.71 -12.65 -29.84
CA PHE A 127 11.17 -11.47 -30.50
C PHE A 127 12.14 -10.99 -31.60
N PRO A 128 12.15 -11.62 -32.78
CA PRO A 128 13.17 -11.40 -33.81
C PRO A 128 13.25 -9.98 -34.38
N LEU A 129 12.20 -9.19 -34.23
CA LEU A 129 12.13 -7.81 -34.72
C LEU A 129 12.95 -6.83 -33.89
N MET A 130 13.36 -7.20 -32.66
CA MET A 130 14.14 -6.31 -31.79
C MET A 130 15.63 -6.29 -32.15
N THR A 131 16.26 -5.12 -32.00
CA THR A 131 17.71 -5.07 -31.88
C THR A 131 18.16 -5.38 -30.47
N THR A 132 19.37 -5.98 -30.33
CA THR A 132 19.99 -6.22 -29.02
C THR A 132 20.91 -5.09 -28.57
N ASP A 133 21.03 -4.02 -29.34
CA ASP A 133 21.92 -2.90 -29.04
C ASP A 133 21.59 -2.29 -27.68
N GLY A 134 22.59 -2.28 -26.78
CA GLY A 134 22.46 -1.77 -25.41
C GLY A 134 21.63 -2.65 -24.46
N VAL A 135 21.14 -3.81 -24.88
CA VAL A 135 20.39 -4.73 -24.01
C VAL A 135 21.36 -5.60 -23.22
N LEU A 136 21.30 -5.54 -21.90
CA LEU A 136 22.10 -6.35 -20.97
C LEU A 136 21.50 -7.73 -20.72
N GLY A 137 20.18 -7.85 -20.81
CA GLY A 137 19.42 -9.06 -20.62
C GLY A 137 17.93 -8.79 -20.54
N ALA A 138 17.16 -9.82 -20.25
CA ALA A 138 15.70 -9.75 -20.14
C ALA A 138 15.17 -10.75 -19.12
N VAL A 139 13.94 -10.56 -18.68
CA VAL A 139 13.14 -11.62 -18.06
C VAL A 139 12.10 -12.12 -19.05
N TRP A 140 11.88 -13.43 -19.02
CA TRP A 140 10.89 -14.15 -19.80
C TRP A 140 9.85 -14.78 -18.86
N LEU A 141 8.56 -14.50 -19.07
CA LEU A 141 7.48 -15.16 -18.38
C LEU A 141 6.51 -15.79 -19.39
N PRO A 142 6.55 -17.12 -19.60
CA PRO A 142 5.80 -17.80 -20.66
C PRO A 142 4.29 -17.80 -20.47
N THR A 143 3.82 -17.61 -19.23
CA THR A 143 2.40 -17.67 -18.85
C THR A 143 1.69 -16.32 -18.89
N ASP A 144 2.36 -15.26 -19.28
CA ASP A 144 1.76 -13.97 -19.59
C ASP A 144 1.13 -13.96 -20.99
N GLY A 145 0.32 -12.96 -21.29
CA GLY A 145 -0.33 -12.84 -22.59
C GLY A 145 -1.08 -11.56 -22.76
N TRP A 146 -1.92 -11.51 -23.77
CA TRP A 146 -2.81 -10.37 -24.05
C TRP A 146 -4.22 -10.84 -24.45
N LEU A 147 -5.17 -9.93 -24.43
CA LEU A 147 -6.54 -10.22 -24.80
C LEU A 147 -7.24 -8.96 -25.36
N ASP A 148 -8.44 -9.15 -25.91
CA ASP A 148 -9.34 -8.05 -26.24
C ASP A 148 -10.09 -7.58 -24.99
N PRO A 149 -9.85 -6.33 -24.53
CA PRO A 149 -10.47 -5.81 -23.32
C PRO A 149 -11.99 -5.77 -23.34
N SER A 150 -12.57 -5.45 -24.50
CA SER A 150 -14.03 -5.43 -24.65
C SER A 150 -14.62 -6.83 -24.59
N ARG A 151 -14.00 -7.80 -25.27
CA ARG A 151 -14.43 -9.20 -25.20
C ARG A 151 -14.34 -9.77 -23.79
N LEU A 152 -13.28 -9.44 -23.04
CA LEU A 152 -13.19 -9.83 -21.63
C LEU A 152 -14.38 -9.31 -20.81
N ALA A 153 -14.66 -8.00 -20.88
CA ALA A 153 -15.78 -7.43 -20.15
C ALA A 153 -17.14 -8.02 -20.58
N MET A 154 -17.32 -8.29 -21.87
CA MET A 154 -18.52 -8.92 -22.41
C MET A 154 -18.66 -10.38 -21.96
N ALA A 155 -17.57 -11.14 -21.89
CA ALA A 155 -17.57 -12.51 -21.37
C ALA A 155 -17.95 -12.55 -19.88
N LEU A 156 -17.39 -11.65 -19.07
CA LEU A 156 -17.76 -11.51 -17.65
C LEU A 156 -19.23 -11.12 -17.48
N ALA A 157 -19.73 -10.18 -18.29
CA ALA A 157 -21.14 -9.79 -18.29
C ALA A 157 -22.06 -10.92 -18.73
N ALA A 158 -21.64 -11.74 -19.72
CA ALA A 158 -22.40 -12.92 -20.14
C ALA A 158 -22.54 -13.94 -19.02
N GLY A 159 -21.44 -14.27 -18.33
CA GLY A 159 -21.46 -15.16 -17.17
C GLY A 159 -22.32 -14.64 -16.01
N ALA A 160 -22.26 -13.33 -15.75
CA ALA A 160 -23.12 -12.69 -14.76
C ALA A 160 -24.63 -12.80 -15.13
N ARG A 161 -24.99 -12.50 -16.40
CA ARG A 161 -26.38 -12.63 -16.89
C ARG A 161 -26.90 -14.06 -16.82
N GLN A 162 -26.09 -15.06 -17.17
CA GLN A 162 -26.46 -16.48 -17.08
C GLN A 162 -26.85 -16.88 -15.66
N LYS A 163 -26.29 -16.17 -14.66
CA LYS A 163 -26.55 -16.42 -13.23
C LYS A 163 -27.60 -15.44 -12.64
N GLY A 164 -28.33 -14.70 -13.48
CA GLY A 164 -29.47 -13.90 -13.08
C GLY A 164 -29.19 -12.40 -12.82
N VAL A 165 -27.98 -11.90 -13.09
CA VAL A 165 -27.69 -10.46 -12.97
C VAL A 165 -28.41 -9.70 -14.07
N THR A 166 -29.14 -8.63 -13.68
CA THR A 166 -29.76 -7.69 -14.63
C THR A 166 -28.75 -6.66 -15.08
N VAL A 167 -28.55 -6.53 -16.40
CA VAL A 167 -27.66 -5.52 -16.98
C VAL A 167 -28.49 -4.51 -17.76
N ARG A 168 -28.42 -3.24 -17.38
CA ARG A 168 -29.15 -2.12 -17.99
C ARG A 168 -28.15 -1.12 -18.57
N THR A 169 -28.08 -1.05 -19.89
CA THR A 169 -27.37 0.00 -20.64
C THR A 169 -28.23 1.25 -20.79
N HIS A 170 -27.62 2.38 -21.16
CA HIS A 170 -28.30 3.69 -21.30
C HIS A 170 -29.11 4.08 -20.04
N THR A 171 -28.58 3.72 -18.89
CA THR A 171 -29.17 3.96 -17.57
C THR A 171 -28.18 4.72 -16.70
N ARG A 172 -28.38 6.03 -16.56
CA ARG A 172 -27.47 6.94 -15.85
C ARG A 172 -27.87 7.12 -14.41
N VAL A 173 -26.98 6.87 -13.45
CA VAL A 173 -27.21 7.21 -12.05
C VAL A 173 -27.14 8.73 -11.88
N VAL A 174 -28.19 9.34 -11.36
CA VAL A 174 -28.29 10.78 -11.13
C VAL A 174 -28.33 11.17 -9.67
N ARG A 175 -28.61 10.21 -8.78
CA ARG A 175 -28.59 10.39 -7.33
C ARG A 175 -28.29 9.08 -6.60
N ILE A 176 -27.59 9.18 -5.48
CA ILE A 176 -27.41 8.09 -4.52
C ILE A 176 -28.08 8.50 -3.21
N GLY A 177 -29.00 7.66 -2.74
CA GLY A 177 -29.66 7.85 -1.45
C GLY A 177 -28.70 7.46 -0.33
N VAL A 178 -28.49 8.35 0.64
CA VAL A 178 -27.67 8.10 1.83
C VAL A 178 -28.44 8.58 3.06
N GLU A 179 -28.67 7.69 4.01
CA GLU A 179 -29.29 7.99 5.28
C GLU A 179 -28.43 7.46 6.43
N ARG A 180 -28.15 8.28 7.43
CA ARG A 180 -27.32 7.90 8.59
C ARG A 180 -26.01 7.21 8.17
N ARG A 181 -25.34 7.78 7.13
CA ARG A 181 -24.09 7.25 6.57
C ARG A 181 -24.19 5.83 5.99
N ARG A 182 -25.37 5.43 5.52
CA ARG A 182 -25.60 4.16 4.81
C ARG A 182 -26.32 4.44 3.50
N VAL A 183 -25.98 3.73 2.44
CA VAL A 183 -26.71 3.80 1.17
C VAL A 183 -28.12 3.23 1.34
N THR A 184 -29.07 3.77 0.59
CA THR A 184 -30.46 3.30 0.54
C THR A 184 -30.92 2.99 -0.89
N GLY A 185 -30.03 3.17 -1.89
CA GLY A 185 -30.29 2.90 -3.29
C GLY A 185 -29.87 4.04 -4.20
N VAL A 186 -30.28 3.97 -5.43
CA VAL A 186 -29.98 4.93 -6.50
C VAL A 186 -31.21 5.42 -7.22
N GLU A 187 -31.16 6.63 -7.77
CA GLU A 187 -32.10 7.14 -8.77
C GLU A 187 -31.40 7.14 -10.13
N VAL A 188 -32.01 6.53 -11.11
CA VAL A 188 -31.48 6.39 -12.46
C VAL A 188 -32.35 7.16 -13.47
N GLU A 189 -31.72 7.68 -14.50
CA GLU A 189 -32.35 8.32 -15.65
C GLU A 189 -32.17 7.40 -16.86
N LEU A 190 -33.30 7.05 -17.50
CA LEU A 190 -33.33 6.18 -18.66
C LEU A 190 -33.12 6.99 -19.96
N ARG A 191 -32.97 6.30 -21.08
CA ARG A 191 -32.71 6.91 -22.40
C ARG A 191 -33.79 7.90 -22.83
N ASP A 192 -35.05 7.69 -22.42
CA ASP A 192 -36.18 8.57 -22.70
C ASP A 192 -36.33 9.76 -21.74
N GLY A 193 -35.38 9.92 -20.81
CA GLY A 193 -35.39 10.95 -19.79
C GLY A 193 -36.26 10.64 -18.55
N SER A 194 -36.96 9.51 -18.55
CA SER A 194 -37.72 9.07 -17.38
C SER A 194 -36.78 8.68 -16.24
N ARG A 195 -37.28 8.75 -14.98
CA ARG A 195 -36.50 8.41 -13.81
C ARG A 195 -37.13 7.30 -13.02
N GLU A 196 -36.28 6.41 -12.56
CA GLU A 196 -36.66 5.28 -11.72
C GLU A 196 -35.80 5.26 -10.45
N ARG A 197 -36.35 4.70 -9.36
CA ARG A 197 -35.63 4.49 -8.11
C ARG A 197 -35.43 2.99 -7.90
N ILE A 198 -34.19 2.58 -7.64
CA ILE A 198 -33.79 1.23 -7.28
C ILE A 198 -33.30 1.30 -5.84
N ALA A 199 -34.04 0.69 -4.90
CA ALA A 199 -33.57 0.53 -3.54
C ALA A 199 -32.43 -0.50 -3.50
N ALA A 200 -31.38 -0.27 -2.70
CA ALA A 200 -30.24 -1.19 -2.65
C ALA A 200 -29.57 -1.18 -1.29
N ASP A 201 -29.10 -2.36 -0.87
CA ASP A 201 -28.31 -2.54 0.35
C ASP A 201 -26.84 -2.16 0.10
N VAL A 202 -26.36 -2.41 -1.14
CA VAL A 202 -24.99 -2.15 -1.59
C VAL A 202 -25.02 -1.37 -2.91
N VAL A 203 -24.18 -0.35 -3.02
CA VAL A 203 -23.92 0.40 -4.25
C VAL A 203 -22.43 0.37 -4.54
N VAL A 204 -22.04 -0.14 -5.71
CA VAL A 204 -20.64 -0.24 -6.12
C VAL A 204 -20.35 0.82 -7.20
N ASN A 205 -19.47 1.74 -6.92
CA ASN A 205 -18.95 2.71 -7.87
C ASN A 205 -17.78 2.10 -8.67
N ALA A 206 -18.08 1.51 -9.81
CA ALA A 206 -17.13 0.95 -10.78
C ALA A 206 -17.06 1.80 -12.07
N ALA A 207 -17.31 3.12 -11.92
CA ALA A 207 -17.49 4.04 -13.03
C ALA A 207 -16.17 4.53 -13.69
N GLY A 208 -15.02 3.90 -13.37
CA GLY A 208 -13.72 4.20 -13.98
C GLY A 208 -13.34 5.67 -13.82
N MET A 209 -13.03 6.36 -14.90
CA MET A 209 -12.69 7.79 -14.87
C MET A 209 -13.83 8.70 -14.36
N PHE A 210 -15.09 8.26 -14.42
CA PHE A 210 -16.25 8.96 -13.86
C PHE A 210 -16.46 8.69 -12.36
N ALA A 211 -15.67 7.84 -11.73
CA ALA A 211 -15.85 7.49 -10.32
C ALA A 211 -15.80 8.68 -9.35
N PRO A 212 -15.02 9.75 -9.60
CA PRO A 212 -15.10 10.97 -8.77
C PRO A 212 -16.49 11.62 -8.79
N GLU A 213 -17.17 11.62 -9.94
CA GLU A 213 -18.52 12.19 -10.09
C GLU A 213 -19.55 11.37 -9.32
N ILE A 214 -19.50 10.06 -9.46
CA ILE A 214 -20.37 9.14 -8.72
C ILE A 214 -20.10 9.21 -7.22
N GLY A 215 -18.82 9.29 -6.82
CA GLY A 215 -18.46 9.46 -5.39
C GLY A 215 -19.09 10.71 -4.77
N ARG A 216 -19.08 11.84 -5.49
CA ARG A 216 -19.73 13.08 -5.03
C ARG A 216 -21.22 12.92 -4.75
N LEU A 217 -21.95 12.09 -5.51
CA LEU A 217 -23.36 11.80 -5.27
C LEU A 217 -23.60 11.11 -3.92
N ALA A 218 -22.60 10.39 -3.39
CA ALA A 218 -22.63 9.74 -2.09
C ALA A 218 -21.89 10.55 -1.00
N GLY A 219 -21.32 11.72 -1.33
CA GLY A 219 -20.49 12.51 -0.42
C GLY A 219 -19.10 11.93 -0.16
N VAL A 220 -18.61 11.04 -1.04
CA VAL A 220 -17.31 10.35 -0.94
C VAL A 220 -16.32 10.94 -1.94
N THR A 221 -15.12 11.30 -1.47
CA THR A 221 -14.03 11.74 -2.35
C THR A 221 -13.32 10.52 -2.95
N VAL A 222 -13.27 10.45 -4.29
CA VAL A 222 -12.52 9.43 -5.03
C VAL A 222 -11.45 10.15 -5.83
N PRO A 223 -10.17 10.12 -5.40
CA PRO A 223 -9.11 10.93 -6.01
C PRO A 223 -8.56 10.24 -7.25
N ILE A 224 -9.19 10.50 -8.39
CA ILE A 224 -8.77 10.00 -9.71
C ILE A 224 -8.65 11.18 -10.65
N VAL A 225 -7.57 11.21 -11.43
CA VAL A 225 -7.32 12.17 -12.51
C VAL A 225 -7.33 11.43 -13.85
N PRO A 226 -8.19 11.80 -14.79
CA PRO A 226 -8.10 11.27 -16.15
C PRO A 226 -6.83 11.79 -16.83
N MET A 227 -6.01 10.88 -17.37
CA MET A 227 -4.77 11.17 -18.10
C MET A 227 -4.91 10.66 -19.51
N ALA A 228 -4.57 11.49 -20.51
CA ALA A 228 -4.57 11.05 -21.91
C ALA A 228 -3.41 10.06 -22.12
N HIS A 229 -3.69 8.90 -22.66
CA HIS A 229 -2.73 7.85 -22.96
C HIS A 229 -2.82 7.44 -24.43
N GLN A 230 -1.66 7.24 -25.06
CA GLN A 230 -1.59 6.99 -26.50
C GLN A 230 -0.82 5.72 -26.83
N TYR A 231 -1.31 5.03 -27.86
CA TYR A 231 -0.59 3.95 -28.53
C TYR A 231 -1.06 3.87 -29.98
N LEU A 232 -0.28 3.22 -30.85
CA LEU A 232 -0.61 3.06 -32.26
C LEU A 232 -0.59 1.61 -32.69
N PHE A 233 -1.21 1.37 -33.83
CA PHE A 233 -1.09 0.15 -34.60
C PHE A 233 -0.32 0.45 -35.89
N THR A 234 0.66 -0.39 -36.20
CA THR A 234 1.34 -0.33 -37.50
C THR A 234 0.51 -1.05 -38.58
N ASP A 235 0.82 -0.81 -39.84
CA ASP A 235 0.44 -1.74 -40.89
C ASP A 235 1.17 -3.08 -40.69
N GLU A 236 0.85 -4.08 -41.52
CA GLU A 236 1.51 -5.38 -41.47
C GLU A 236 3.02 -5.24 -41.62
N LEU A 237 3.75 -6.00 -40.79
CA LEU A 237 5.19 -6.03 -40.76
C LEU A 237 5.73 -7.44 -40.94
N ASP A 238 6.72 -7.59 -41.78
CA ASP A 238 7.41 -8.86 -41.98
C ASP A 238 7.98 -9.39 -40.66
N GLY A 239 7.69 -10.65 -40.36
CA GLY A 239 8.14 -11.31 -39.13
C GLY A 239 7.17 -11.19 -37.96
N VAL A 240 6.09 -10.43 -38.05
CA VAL A 240 5.02 -10.41 -37.04
C VAL A 240 4.09 -11.60 -37.25
N HIS A 241 3.76 -12.31 -36.19
CA HIS A 241 2.86 -13.48 -36.21
C HIS A 241 2.14 -13.61 -34.86
N ALA A 242 1.00 -14.31 -34.83
CA ALA A 242 0.13 -14.45 -33.67
C ALA A 242 0.80 -15.08 -32.41
N GLY A 243 1.92 -15.76 -32.57
CA GLY A 243 2.69 -16.32 -31.44
C GLY A 243 3.79 -15.39 -30.91
N LEU A 244 3.91 -14.17 -31.42
CA LEU A 244 4.92 -13.22 -30.97
C LEU A 244 4.63 -12.78 -29.52
N PRO A 245 5.60 -12.89 -28.58
CA PRO A 245 5.37 -12.48 -27.22
C PRO A 245 5.19 -10.96 -27.09
N GLN A 246 4.63 -10.53 -25.96
CA GLN A 246 4.69 -9.13 -25.59
C GLN A 246 6.16 -8.73 -25.31
N LEU A 247 6.52 -7.51 -25.67
CA LEU A 247 7.82 -6.94 -25.36
C LEU A 247 7.62 -5.62 -24.60
N ARG A 248 8.36 -5.44 -23.49
CA ARG A 248 8.45 -4.17 -22.77
C ARG A 248 9.90 -3.76 -22.65
N ASP A 249 10.18 -2.53 -23.01
CA ASP A 249 11.48 -1.88 -22.83
C ASP A 249 11.29 -0.58 -22.02
N PRO A 250 11.28 -0.70 -20.68
CA PRO A 250 11.03 0.45 -19.80
C PRO A 250 12.08 1.56 -19.93
N ASP A 251 13.33 1.21 -20.24
CA ASP A 251 14.41 2.20 -20.38
C ASP A 251 14.24 3.05 -21.65
N ASN A 252 13.47 2.57 -22.65
CA ASN A 252 13.06 3.29 -23.85
C ASN A 252 11.58 3.70 -23.82
N LEU A 253 10.88 3.54 -22.68
CA LEU A 253 9.49 3.95 -22.42
C LEU A 253 8.45 3.26 -23.33
N VAL A 254 8.71 2.05 -23.84
CA VAL A 254 7.86 1.42 -24.86
C VAL A 254 7.43 0.00 -24.49
N TYR A 255 6.29 -0.39 -25.07
CA TYR A 255 5.80 -1.75 -25.11
C TYR A 255 5.30 -2.12 -26.50
N PHE A 256 5.27 -3.42 -26.80
CA PHE A 256 4.80 -3.98 -28.07
C PHE A 256 3.98 -5.24 -27.81
N ARG A 257 3.00 -5.49 -28.67
CA ARG A 257 2.35 -6.77 -28.87
C ARG A 257 1.91 -6.92 -30.32
N GLU A 258 1.67 -8.13 -30.77
CA GLU A 258 1.09 -8.41 -32.06
C GLU A 258 -0.36 -7.89 -32.16
N GLU A 259 -0.73 -7.40 -33.33
CA GLU A 259 -2.10 -7.03 -33.70
C GLU A 259 -2.29 -7.20 -35.20
N VAL A 260 -2.99 -8.29 -35.60
CA VAL A 260 -3.39 -8.57 -36.99
C VAL A 260 -2.24 -8.42 -38.00
N GLY A 261 -1.09 -9.05 -37.71
CA GLY A 261 0.11 -9.00 -38.56
C GLY A 261 0.95 -7.74 -38.45
N GLY A 262 0.49 -6.73 -37.71
CA GLY A 262 1.26 -5.55 -37.33
C GLY A 262 1.56 -5.52 -35.84
N LEU A 263 2.10 -4.43 -35.34
CA LEU A 263 2.38 -4.21 -33.91
C LEU A 263 1.45 -3.15 -33.33
N CYS A 264 0.85 -3.48 -32.19
CA CYS A 264 0.36 -2.51 -31.21
C CYS A 264 1.58 -2.01 -30.42
N MET A 265 1.86 -0.71 -30.47
CA MET A 265 3.02 -0.08 -29.84
C MET A 265 2.59 1.16 -29.07
N GLY A 266 3.00 1.27 -27.82
CA GLY A 266 2.74 2.39 -26.95
C GLY A 266 3.78 2.54 -25.84
N GLY A 267 3.51 3.43 -24.90
CA GLY A 267 4.42 3.71 -23.80
C GLY A 267 3.87 4.76 -22.84
N TYR A 268 4.70 5.17 -21.87
CA TYR A 268 4.36 6.22 -20.92
C TYR A 268 5.40 7.33 -21.01
N GLU A 269 4.99 8.43 -21.63
CA GLU A 269 5.83 9.61 -21.83
C GLU A 269 6.05 10.39 -20.52
N ARG A 270 7.19 11.10 -20.43
CA ARG A 270 7.54 11.87 -19.25
C ARG A 270 6.81 13.20 -19.10
N ASN A 271 6.11 13.63 -20.15
CA ASN A 271 5.27 14.83 -20.14
C ASN A 271 3.79 14.46 -20.30
N PRO A 272 3.14 13.93 -19.23
CA PRO A 272 1.77 13.46 -19.32
C PRO A 272 0.77 14.60 -19.49
N ALA A 273 -0.36 14.29 -20.11
CA ALA A 273 -1.44 15.26 -20.34
C ALA A 273 -2.68 14.90 -19.49
N PRO A 274 -2.93 15.61 -18.39
CA PRO A 274 -4.22 15.53 -17.69
C PRO A 274 -5.35 15.98 -18.62
N TRP A 275 -6.50 15.34 -18.47
CA TRP A 275 -7.66 15.63 -19.32
C TRP A 275 -8.92 15.93 -18.50
N SER A 276 -9.68 16.93 -18.95
CA SER A 276 -11.03 17.24 -18.45
C SER A 276 -11.12 17.45 -16.93
N LEU A 277 -10.23 18.27 -16.38
CA LEU A 277 -10.10 18.50 -14.94
C LEU A 277 -11.35 19.16 -14.32
N ASP A 278 -12.13 19.90 -15.09
CA ASP A 278 -13.37 20.56 -14.66
C ASP A 278 -14.62 19.67 -14.77
N GLY A 279 -14.42 18.41 -15.13
CA GLY A 279 -15.49 17.41 -15.28
C GLY A 279 -15.56 16.84 -16.69
N ILE A 280 -15.84 15.54 -16.78
CA ILE A 280 -15.88 14.84 -18.05
C ILE A 280 -17.16 15.20 -18.81
N PRO A 281 -17.09 15.53 -20.13
CA PRO A 281 -18.27 15.83 -20.91
C PRO A 281 -19.32 14.70 -20.82
N PRO A 282 -20.60 15.01 -20.57
CA PRO A 282 -21.64 13.99 -20.38
C PRO A 282 -21.83 13.04 -21.55
N ASP A 283 -21.49 13.47 -22.74
CA ASP A 283 -21.59 12.71 -23.98
C ASP A 283 -20.29 11.99 -24.38
N PHE A 284 -19.25 12.00 -23.54
CA PHE A 284 -17.99 11.32 -23.78
C PHE A 284 -18.10 9.82 -23.45
N ASN A 285 -18.69 9.05 -24.36
CA ASN A 285 -18.86 7.61 -24.26
C ASN A 285 -18.47 6.96 -25.59
N GLY A 286 -17.61 5.94 -25.56
CA GLY A 286 -17.09 5.30 -26.78
C GLY A 286 -16.31 6.26 -27.69
N LYS A 287 -15.77 7.33 -27.13
CA LYS A 287 -15.02 8.36 -27.86
C LYS A 287 -13.54 8.32 -27.50
N LEU A 288 -12.72 8.79 -28.43
CA LEU A 288 -11.29 8.96 -28.28
C LEU A 288 -10.95 10.46 -28.35
N LEU A 289 -9.79 10.80 -27.81
CA LEU A 289 -9.20 12.12 -27.97
C LEU A 289 -8.51 12.22 -29.33
N ALA A 290 -8.25 13.45 -29.79
CA ALA A 290 -7.44 13.64 -30.98
C ALA A 290 -6.01 13.15 -30.74
N PRO A 291 -5.33 12.62 -31.77
CA PRO A 291 -3.92 12.27 -31.69
C PRO A 291 -3.05 13.46 -31.29
N ASP A 292 -2.12 13.23 -30.37
CA ASP A 292 -1.11 14.21 -29.95
C ASP A 292 0.28 13.72 -30.37
N TRP A 293 0.60 13.96 -31.65
CA TRP A 293 1.86 13.52 -32.23
C TRP A 293 3.10 14.09 -31.56
N PRO A 294 3.15 15.40 -31.21
CA PRO A 294 4.33 15.94 -30.52
C PRO A 294 4.64 15.22 -29.20
N ARG A 295 3.61 14.86 -28.42
CA ARG A 295 3.79 14.11 -27.18
C ARG A 295 4.16 12.64 -27.44
N PHE A 296 3.75 12.07 -28.57
CA PHE A 296 4.05 10.70 -28.95
C PHE A 296 5.47 10.51 -29.52
N GLU A 297 6.18 11.57 -29.90
CA GLU A 297 7.52 11.52 -30.47
C GLU A 297 8.53 10.77 -29.56
N GLU A 298 8.45 10.97 -28.24
CA GLU A 298 9.34 10.29 -27.27
C GLU A 298 9.15 8.77 -27.33
N ILE A 299 7.91 8.31 -27.36
CA ILE A 299 7.53 6.90 -27.48
C ILE A 299 7.98 6.35 -28.84
N MET A 300 7.72 7.09 -29.92
CA MET A 300 8.13 6.70 -31.27
C MET A 300 9.66 6.54 -31.38
N ALA A 301 10.41 7.49 -30.83
CA ALA A 301 11.88 7.40 -30.83
C ALA A 301 12.38 6.17 -30.07
N GLY A 302 11.77 5.84 -28.93
CA GLY A 302 12.05 4.61 -28.18
C GLY A 302 11.70 3.35 -28.96
N ALA A 303 10.57 3.36 -29.64
CA ALA A 303 10.09 2.23 -30.45
C ALA A 303 11.01 1.94 -31.64
N VAL A 304 11.37 2.95 -32.42
CA VAL A 304 12.31 2.80 -33.56
C VAL A 304 13.69 2.33 -33.06
N ARG A 305 14.15 2.83 -31.91
CA ARG A 305 15.42 2.38 -31.32
C ARG A 305 15.40 0.90 -31.00
N ARG A 306 14.28 0.38 -30.50
CA ARG A 306 14.18 -1.04 -30.09
C ARG A 306 13.76 -1.95 -31.24
N VAL A 307 12.85 -1.52 -32.09
CA VAL A 307 12.33 -2.25 -33.25
C VAL A 307 12.52 -1.39 -34.50
N PRO A 308 13.71 -1.41 -35.14
CA PRO A 308 14.06 -0.50 -36.23
C PRO A 308 13.09 -0.54 -37.42
N ALA A 309 12.46 -1.69 -37.70
CA ALA A 309 11.48 -1.84 -38.77
C ALA A 309 10.28 -0.87 -38.66
N ILE A 310 10.01 -0.32 -37.46
CA ILE A 310 8.94 0.66 -37.26
C ILE A 310 9.23 1.99 -37.99
N ALA A 311 10.50 2.33 -38.26
CA ALA A 311 10.85 3.56 -38.96
C ALA A 311 10.23 3.63 -40.36
N ASP A 312 10.08 2.48 -41.01
CA ASP A 312 9.56 2.36 -42.39
C ASP A 312 8.11 1.83 -42.41
N ALA A 313 7.52 1.55 -41.25
CA ALA A 313 6.17 1.01 -41.13
C ALA A 313 5.11 2.11 -41.34
N GLY A 314 4.03 1.80 -42.08
CA GLY A 314 2.84 2.61 -42.08
C GLY A 314 2.13 2.59 -40.73
N VAL A 315 1.42 3.68 -40.43
CA VAL A 315 0.57 3.76 -39.21
C VAL A 315 -0.88 3.54 -39.61
N SER A 316 -1.41 2.39 -39.25
CA SER A 316 -2.79 2.01 -39.50
C SER A 316 -3.75 2.85 -38.66
N ARG A 317 -3.42 3.04 -37.39
CA ARG A 317 -4.29 3.74 -36.44
C ARG A 317 -3.52 4.21 -35.21
N ILE A 318 -3.86 5.39 -34.69
CA ILE A 318 -3.46 5.85 -33.36
C ILE A 318 -4.66 5.96 -32.45
N ILE A 319 -4.51 5.50 -31.24
CA ILE A 319 -5.49 5.59 -30.16
C ILE A 319 -4.97 6.60 -29.15
N ASN A 320 -5.81 7.57 -28.79
CA ASN A 320 -5.59 8.45 -27.65
C ASN A 320 -6.84 8.43 -26.79
N GLY A 321 -6.75 7.82 -25.62
CA GLY A 321 -7.89 7.62 -24.74
C GLY A 321 -7.57 7.96 -23.28
N PRO A 322 -8.57 8.50 -22.53
CA PRO A 322 -8.33 8.87 -21.15
C PRO A 322 -8.37 7.67 -20.22
N GLU A 323 -7.35 7.55 -19.36
CA GLU A 323 -7.26 6.56 -18.28
C GLU A 323 -7.33 7.23 -16.90
N GLY A 324 -7.94 6.55 -15.93
CA GLY A 324 -8.03 7.03 -14.55
C GLY A 324 -6.80 6.70 -13.73
N PHE A 325 -5.98 7.71 -13.40
CA PHE A 325 -4.81 7.57 -12.54
C PHE A 325 -5.08 8.06 -11.12
N THR A 326 -4.54 7.33 -10.15
CA THR A 326 -4.59 7.66 -8.72
C THR A 326 -3.31 8.40 -8.28
N PRO A 327 -3.36 9.14 -7.16
CA PRO A 327 -2.20 9.89 -6.69
C PRO A 327 -1.08 9.03 -6.10
N ASP A 328 -1.27 7.73 -5.94
CA ASP A 328 -0.28 6.77 -5.44
C ASP A 328 -0.05 5.58 -6.37
N ASN A 329 -0.70 5.59 -7.53
CA ASN A 329 -0.65 4.54 -8.56
C ASN A 329 -1.29 3.19 -8.15
N GLU A 330 -1.85 3.08 -6.95
CA GLU A 330 -2.57 1.90 -6.48
C GLU A 330 -4.06 1.99 -6.81
N PHE A 331 -4.73 0.86 -6.95
CA PHE A 331 -6.18 0.80 -7.17
C PHE A 331 -6.94 1.48 -6.03
N ILE A 332 -8.18 1.89 -6.30
CA ILE A 332 -9.11 2.31 -5.25
C ILE A 332 -10.19 1.26 -5.14
N LEU A 333 -10.16 0.49 -4.07
CA LEU A 333 -11.08 -0.62 -3.79
C LEU A 333 -11.71 -0.47 -2.41
N GLY A 334 -12.84 -1.14 -2.22
CA GLY A 334 -13.43 -1.40 -0.92
C GLY A 334 -14.52 -0.44 -0.48
N GLU A 335 -15.02 -0.69 0.74
CA GLU A 335 -16.09 0.09 1.34
C GLU A 335 -15.59 1.45 1.81
N SER A 336 -16.31 2.49 1.46
CA SER A 336 -16.02 3.85 1.89
C SER A 336 -16.49 4.13 3.33
N GLU A 337 -16.34 5.38 3.78
CA GLU A 337 -16.93 5.83 5.04
C GLU A 337 -18.49 5.81 5.05
N VAL A 338 -19.12 5.66 3.89
CA VAL A 338 -20.57 5.47 3.73
C VAL A 338 -20.83 3.98 3.63
N ARG A 339 -21.46 3.39 4.63
CA ARG A 339 -21.76 1.96 4.70
C ARG A 339 -22.56 1.49 3.48
N GLY A 340 -22.14 0.38 2.89
CA GLY A 340 -22.71 -0.18 1.68
C GLY A 340 -22.31 0.55 0.40
N PHE A 341 -21.50 1.64 0.46
CA PHE A 341 -20.95 2.29 -0.71
C PHE A 341 -19.52 1.84 -0.96
N PHE A 342 -19.35 0.97 -1.94
CA PHE A 342 -18.07 0.44 -2.37
C PHE A 342 -17.52 1.21 -3.57
N VAL A 343 -16.21 1.24 -3.69
CA VAL A 343 -15.50 1.78 -4.86
C VAL A 343 -14.62 0.71 -5.48
N ALA A 344 -14.57 0.69 -6.80
CA ALA A 344 -13.66 -0.14 -7.59
C ALA A 344 -13.28 0.60 -8.87
N ALA A 345 -12.28 1.48 -8.78
CA ALA A 345 -11.89 2.39 -9.85
C ALA A 345 -10.42 2.81 -9.74
N GLY A 346 -9.94 3.63 -10.67
CA GLY A 346 -8.56 4.16 -10.63
C GLY A 346 -7.52 3.06 -10.75
N PHE A 347 -7.62 2.24 -11.78
CA PHE A 347 -6.74 1.08 -11.94
C PHE A 347 -5.37 1.38 -12.52
N SER A 348 -5.05 2.65 -12.78
CA SER A 348 -3.70 3.14 -13.12
C SER A 348 -2.95 2.20 -14.07
N ALA A 349 -3.48 2.00 -15.28
CA ALA A 349 -2.97 1.13 -16.35
C ALA A 349 -3.02 -0.40 -16.11
N HIS A 350 -3.50 -0.88 -14.97
CA HIS A 350 -3.48 -2.31 -14.64
C HIS A 350 -4.87 -2.98 -14.59
N GLY A 351 -5.93 -2.26 -14.99
CA GLY A 351 -7.31 -2.73 -14.87
C GLY A 351 -7.59 -4.03 -15.62
N ILE A 352 -7.07 -4.17 -16.83
CA ILE A 352 -7.27 -5.38 -17.65
C ILE A 352 -6.53 -6.57 -17.05
N ALA A 353 -5.27 -6.39 -16.66
CA ALA A 353 -4.50 -7.46 -16.07
C ALA A 353 -5.07 -7.91 -14.70
N GLY A 354 -5.69 -6.99 -13.95
CA GLY A 354 -6.20 -7.23 -12.61
C GLY A 354 -7.70 -7.51 -12.49
N ALA A 355 -8.47 -7.45 -13.58
CA ALA A 355 -9.93 -7.45 -13.51
C ALA A 355 -10.52 -8.65 -12.75
N GLY A 356 -10.00 -9.85 -12.97
CA GLY A 356 -10.44 -11.04 -12.23
C GLY A 356 -10.22 -10.91 -10.73
N GLY A 357 -9.00 -10.51 -10.34
CA GLY A 357 -8.63 -10.28 -8.93
C GLY A 357 -9.45 -9.18 -8.28
N ILE A 358 -9.64 -8.06 -8.97
CA ILE A 358 -10.48 -6.93 -8.52
C ILE A 358 -11.90 -7.43 -8.21
N GLY A 359 -12.52 -8.12 -9.17
CA GLY A 359 -13.88 -8.63 -9.00
C GLY A 359 -14.00 -9.59 -7.82
N ARG A 360 -13.06 -10.53 -7.69
CA ARG A 360 -13.04 -11.51 -6.60
C ARG A 360 -12.90 -10.84 -5.23
N GLN A 361 -11.94 -9.93 -5.09
CA GLN A 361 -11.67 -9.30 -3.80
C GLN A 361 -12.82 -8.39 -3.36
N VAL A 362 -13.39 -7.60 -4.28
CA VAL A 362 -14.55 -6.72 -3.97
C VAL A 362 -15.80 -7.55 -3.67
N ALA A 363 -16.05 -8.63 -4.43
CA ALA A 363 -17.17 -9.53 -4.16
C ALA A 363 -17.04 -10.22 -2.80
N SER A 364 -15.84 -10.71 -2.44
CA SER A 364 -15.57 -11.26 -1.10
C SER A 364 -15.82 -10.21 -0.02
N TRP A 365 -15.33 -8.99 -0.21
CA TRP A 365 -15.54 -7.93 0.77
C TRP A 365 -17.03 -7.62 0.98
N ILE A 366 -17.81 -7.57 -0.10
CA ILE A 366 -19.27 -7.33 -0.03
C ILE A 366 -19.99 -8.48 0.69
N VAL A 367 -19.64 -9.73 0.38
CA VAL A 367 -20.34 -10.92 0.87
C VAL A 367 -19.93 -11.29 2.29
N ASP A 368 -18.62 -11.26 2.57
CA ASP A 368 -18.03 -11.74 3.83
C ASP A 368 -17.70 -10.60 4.81
N GLY A 369 -17.90 -9.33 4.39
CA GLY A 369 -17.58 -8.15 5.18
C GLY A 369 -16.09 -7.76 5.15
N GLN A 370 -15.25 -8.51 4.43
CA GLN A 370 -13.81 -8.29 4.31
C GLN A 370 -13.24 -8.94 3.05
N PRO A 371 -12.13 -8.46 2.47
CA PRO A 371 -11.47 -9.09 1.35
C PRO A 371 -10.73 -10.36 1.77
N GLU A 372 -10.37 -11.22 0.81
CA GLU A 372 -9.59 -12.43 1.07
C GLU A 372 -8.10 -12.12 1.31
N LEU A 373 -7.58 -11.05 0.69
CA LEU A 373 -6.19 -10.61 0.74
C LEU A 373 -6.08 -9.28 1.51
N ASP A 374 -4.89 -8.96 1.98
CA ASP A 374 -4.60 -7.61 2.47
C ASP A 374 -4.71 -6.58 1.33
N LEU A 375 -5.74 -5.74 1.39
CA LEU A 375 -6.00 -4.68 0.42
C LEU A 375 -5.69 -3.27 0.97
N TRP A 376 -5.03 -3.14 2.10
CA TRP A 376 -4.84 -1.84 2.75
C TRP A 376 -4.28 -0.77 1.80
N LYS A 377 -3.31 -1.11 0.95
CA LYS A 377 -2.74 -0.17 -0.04
C LYS A 377 -3.72 0.26 -1.13
N MET A 378 -4.80 -0.50 -1.32
CA MET A 378 -5.86 -0.23 -2.31
C MET A 378 -7.15 0.28 -1.66
N ASP A 379 -7.27 0.19 -0.33
CA ASP A 379 -8.46 0.61 0.41
C ASP A 379 -8.72 2.12 0.22
N ILE A 380 -9.94 2.48 -0.21
CA ILE A 380 -10.33 3.89 -0.36
C ILE A 380 -10.12 4.70 0.92
N ARG A 381 -10.23 4.07 2.08
CA ARG A 381 -10.10 4.71 3.41
C ARG A 381 -8.66 5.14 3.73
N ARG A 382 -7.66 4.76 2.90
CA ARG A 382 -6.28 5.27 3.02
C ARG A 382 -6.18 6.77 2.72
N PHE A 383 -7.11 7.30 1.92
CA PHE A 383 -7.09 8.70 1.52
C PHE A 383 -7.70 9.60 2.60
N GLY A 384 -6.89 10.53 3.10
CA GLY A 384 -7.33 11.54 4.05
C GLY A 384 -7.76 12.84 3.38
N THR A 385 -7.93 13.86 4.21
CA THR A 385 -8.42 15.19 3.80
C THR A 385 -7.50 15.90 2.79
N ALA A 386 -6.20 15.57 2.74
CA ALA A 386 -5.25 16.10 1.77
C ALA A 386 -5.70 15.87 0.31
N TYR A 387 -6.27 14.71 0.05
CA TYR A 387 -6.72 14.32 -1.29
C TYR A 387 -8.06 14.95 -1.72
N ARG A 388 -8.67 15.76 -0.85
CA ARG A 388 -9.78 16.64 -1.23
C ARG A 388 -9.29 17.87 -2.02
N SER A 389 -7.99 18.14 -2.01
CA SER A 389 -7.36 19.15 -2.84
C SER A 389 -7.16 18.64 -4.26
N PRO A 390 -7.85 19.19 -5.28
CA PRO A 390 -7.64 18.80 -6.67
C PRO A 390 -6.20 19.05 -7.14
N GLY A 391 -5.59 20.14 -6.70
CA GLY A 391 -4.20 20.48 -7.05
C GLY A 391 -3.18 19.47 -6.51
N TYR A 392 -3.35 19.02 -5.26
CA TYR A 392 -2.49 17.98 -4.69
C TYR A 392 -2.66 16.64 -5.41
N THR A 393 -3.91 16.21 -5.62
CA THR A 393 -4.23 14.98 -6.36
C THR A 393 -3.66 15.02 -7.76
N LEU A 394 -3.80 16.16 -8.48
CA LEU A 394 -3.27 16.35 -9.82
C LEU A 394 -1.74 16.24 -9.85
N ALA A 395 -1.04 16.97 -8.97
CA ALA A 395 0.42 16.97 -8.92
C ALA A 395 0.98 15.55 -8.70
N ARG A 396 0.38 14.80 -7.77
CA ARG A 396 0.74 13.40 -7.49
C ARG A 396 0.47 12.46 -8.65
N SER A 397 -0.70 12.61 -9.32
CA SER A 397 -1.05 11.76 -10.47
C SER A 397 -0.16 12.02 -11.67
N ILE A 398 0.26 13.28 -11.91
CA ILE A 398 1.23 13.65 -12.94
C ILE A 398 2.58 12.98 -12.66
N GLU A 399 3.11 13.10 -11.43
CA GLU A 399 4.38 12.47 -11.05
C GLU A 399 4.32 10.94 -11.26
N ASN A 400 3.23 10.30 -10.82
CA ASN A 400 3.06 8.87 -10.95
C ASN A 400 3.01 8.39 -12.41
N TYR A 401 2.36 9.13 -13.30
CA TYR A 401 2.34 8.81 -14.72
C TYR A 401 3.72 9.02 -15.35
N ALA A 402 4.35 10.16 -15.09
CA ALA A 402 5.65 10.51 -15.66
C ALA A 402 6.76 9.52 -15.25
N THR A 403 6.67 8.95 -14.05
CA THR A 403 7.64 7.99 -13.49
C THR A 403 7.18 6.52 -13.59
N TYR A 404 6.16 6.24 -14.42
CA TYR A 404 5.56 4.90 -14.49
C TYR A 404 6.56 3.79 -14.84
N TYR A 405 7.54 4.08 -15.69
CA TYR A 405 8.59 3.14 -16.07
C TYR A 405 9.89 3.31 -15.28
N ASP A 406 9.97 4.26 -14.36
CA ASP A 406 11.16 4.46 -13.55
C ASP A 406 11.37 3.30 -12.56
N ILE A 407 12.62 3.09 -12.19
CA ILE A 407 12.95 2.21 -11.09
C ILE A 407 12.62 2.96 -9.80
N HIS A 408 11.76 2.39 -8.97
CA HIS A 408 11.47 2.94 -7.65
C HIS A 408 12.42 2.31 -6.62
N TYR A 409 13.41 3.10 -6.21
CA TYR A 409 14.37 2.66 -5.22
C TYR A 409 13.75 2.65 -3.81
N PRO A 410 14.23 1.77 -2.92
CA PRO A 410 13.85 1.83 -1.51
C PRO A 410 14.18 3.20 -0.94
N ASN A 411 13.26 3.74 -0.12
CA ASN A 411 13.42 5.03 0.55
C ASN A 411 13.46 6.26 -0.37
N GLU A 412 13.22 6.09 -1.67
CA GLU A 412 13.01 7.20 -2.59
C GLU A 412 11.73 7.96 -2.22
N GLU A 413 11.83 9.28 -2.17
CA GLU A 413 10.73 10.14 -1.76
C GLU A 413 10.11 10.85 -2.97
N ARG A 414 8.79 10.87 -3.03
CA ARG A 414 8.07 11.66 -4.03
C ARG A 414 8.30 13.14 -3.81
N GLN A 415 8.32 13.91 -4.90
CA GLN A 415 8.70 15.33 -4.87
C GLN A 415 7.50 16.27 -5.06
N SER A 416 6.49 15.86 -5.84
CA SER A 416 5.36 16.74 -6.16
C SER A 416 4.45 17.02 -4.95
N GLY A 417 3.88 18.22 -4.91
CA GLY A 417 2.93 18.61 -3.88
C GLY A 417 3.52 18.74 -2.46
N ARG A 418 4.83 18.94 -2.34
CA ARG A 418 5.56 19.09 -1.06
C ARG A 418 6.13 20.50 -0.90
N PRO A 419 6.27 20.99 0.39
CA PRO A 419 5.68 20.44 1.61
C PRO A 419 4.15 20.67 1.65
N LEU A 420 3.36 19.72 2.20
CA LEU A 420 1.92 19.88 2.34
C LEU A 420 1.49 20.03 3.81
N ARG A 421 1.93 19.13 4.66
CA ARG A 421 1.64 19.15 6.10
C ARG A 421 2.96 19.11 6.85
N THR A 422 3.17 20.05 7.75
CA THR A 422 4.40 20.19 8.52
C THR A 422 4.10 20.18 10.01
N SER A 423 5.02 19.64 10.81
CA SER A 423 4.97 19.84 12.25
C SER A 423 5.35 21.29 12.59
N PRO A 424 4.98 21.79 13.77
CA PRO A 424 5.40 23.13 14.21
C PRO A 424 6.92 23.31 14.28
N THR A 425 7.68 22.21 14.35
CA THR A 425 9.15 22.21 14.44
C THR A 425 9.85 22.09 13.08
N TYR A 426 9.11 22.02 11.97
CA TYR A 426 9.64 21.78 10.62
C TYR A 426 10.87 22.67 10.29
N GLU A 427 10.77 23.98 10.52
CA GLU A 427 11.86 24.91 10.24
C GLU A 427 13.07 24.70 11.16
N GLN A 428 12.84 24.33 12.43
CA GLN A 428 13.91 24.01 13.37
C GLN A 428 14.64 22.72 12.95
N LEU A 429 13.91 21.72 12.49
CA LEU A 429 14.46 20.45 12.00
C LEU A 429 15.24 20.69 10.69
N ALA A 430 14.71 21.50 9.78
CA ALA A 430 15.41 21.90 8.56
C ALA A 430 16.73 22.60 8.87
N ALA A 431 16.74 23.53 9.85
CA ALA A 431 17.96 24.21 10.30
C ALA A 431 18.99 23.26 10.94
N LEU A 432 18.57 22.10 11.47
CA LEU A 432 19.45 21.04 11.95
C LEU A 432 19.90 20.08 10.83
N GLY A 433 19.51 20.34 9.57
CA GLY A 433 19.91 19.52 8.43
C GLY A 433 19.04 18.28 8.21
N ALA A 434 17.76 18.34 8.57
CA ALA A 434 16.84 17.23 8.33
C ALA A 434 16.67 16.94 6.83
N SER A 435 16.85 15.68 6.45
CA SER A 435 16.43 15.13 5.16
C SER A 435 15.00 14.61 5.31
N PHE A 436 14.04 15.31 4.68
CA PHE A 436 12.63 14.99 4.87
C PHE A 436 12.11 13.95 3.88
N GLY A 437 11.28 13.04 4.38
CA GLY A 437 10.38 12.18 3.62
C GLY A 437 8.93 12.54 3.85
N GLU A 438 8.02 11.95 3.04
CA GLU A 438 6.59 12.23 3.10
C GLU A 438 5.78 10.97 3.41
N LYS A 439 4.79 11.08 4.32
CA LYS A 439 3.74 10.08 4.53
C LYS A 439 2.39 10.76 4.75
N SER A 440 1.39 10.41 3.93
CA SER A 440 0.02 10.98 4.01
C SER A 440 -0.01 12.51 4.04
N GLY A 441 0.88 13.11 3.25
CA GLY A 441 1.08 14.56 3.16
C GLY A 441 1.96 15.16 4.26
N TRP A 442 2.35 14.40 5.29
CA TRP A 442 3.22 14.90 6.36
C TRP A 442 4.69 14.80 6.00
N GLU A 443 5.42 15.94 6.20
CA GLU A 443 6.87 15.95 6.20
C GLU A 443 7.41 15.35 7.50
N ARG A 444 8.38 14.41 7.36
CA ARG A 444 9.04 13.73 8.49
C ARG A 444 10.53 13.64 8.25
N PRO A 445 11.39 13.90 9.25
CA PRO A 445 12.81 13.72 9.08
C PRO A 445 13.16 12.22 8.93
N ASN A 446 13.76 11.85 7.80
CA ASN A 446 14.32 10.52 7.60
C ASN A 446 15.62 10.35 8.40
N TRP A 447 16.50 11.35 8.33
CA TRP A 447 17.75 11.51 9.09
C TRP A 447 18.18 12.98 9.11
N PHE A 448 19.25 13.29 9.80
CA PHE A 448 19.84 14.64 9.84
C PHE A 448 21.25 14.60 9.25
N GLU A 449 21.46 15.26 8.10
CA GLU A 449 22.76 15.28 7.41
C GLU A 449 23.88 15.89 8.25
N SER A 450 23.57 16.76 9.20
CA SER A 450 24.55 17.26 10.15
C SER A 450 25.24 16.16 10.98
N ASN A 451 24.62 15.00 11.13
CA ASN A 451 25.19 13.85 11.83
C ASN A 451 26.10 12.99 10.92
N ALA A 452 26.01 13.14 9.57
CA ALA A 452 26.69 12.28 8.60
C ALA A 452 28.21 12.32 8.73
N ALA A 453 28.80 13.48 9.08
CA ALA A 453 30.24 13.64 9.22
C ALA A 453 30.88 12.73 10.31
N ALA A 454 30.10 12.28 11.28
CA ALA A 454 30.54 11.36 12.32
C ALA A 454 30.26 9.88 11.97
N GLY A 455 29.66 9.61 10.80
CA GLY A 455 29.23 8.29 10.40
C GLY A 455 30.30 7.53 9.61
N ASP A 456 30.06 6.24 9.40
CA ASP A 456 30.92 5.33 8.68
C ASP A 456 30.32 4.98 7.31
N GLU A 457 30.88 5.52 6.24
CA GLU A 457 30.52 5.17 4.85
C GLU A 457 30.82 3.69 4.51
N GLY A 458 31.70 3.03 5.24
CA GLY A 458 31.96 1.60 5.12
C GLY A 458 30.76 0.73 5.40
N LEU A 459 29.76 1.25 6.13
CA LEU A 459 28.50 0.58 6.47
C LEU A 459 27.42 0.78 5.40
N ARG A 460 27.69 1.52 4.31
CA ARG A 460 26.71 1.68 3.20
C ARG A 460 26.31 0.31 2.66
N PRO A 461 25.02 -0.04 2.66
CA PRO A 461 24.54 -1.27 2.05
C PRO A 461 24.91 -1.37 0.57
N ARG A 462 25.04 -2.59 0.06
CA ARG A 462 25.27 -2.81 -1.38
C ARG A 462 23.99 -2.55 -2.20
N GLY A 463 24.20 -2.19 -3.47
CA GLY A 463 23.14 -2.09 -4.46
C GLY A 463 22.04 -1.08 -4.08
N TRP A 464 20.81 -1.43 -4.29
CA TRP A 464 19.66 -0.56 -4.13
C TRP A 464 19.46 -0.03 -2.70
N ALA A 465 19.77 -0.83 -1.69
CA ALA A 465 19.64 -0.41 -0.29
C ALA A 465 20.53 0.80 0.07
N GLY A 466 21.60 1.00 -0.69
CA GLY A 466 22.54 2.11 -0.51
C GLY A 466 22.22 3.38 -1.31
N GLN A 467 21.19 3.40 -2.16
CA GLN A 467 20.88 4.53 -3.03
C GLN A 467 20.36 5.76 -2.25
N HIS A 468 19.34 5.56 -1.41
CA HIS A 468 18.76 6.61 -0.55
C HIS A 468 19.10 6.33 0.92
N TRP A 469 20.37 6.34 1.22
CA TRP A 469 20.96 6.04 2.53
C TRP A 469 21.96 7.12 2.91
N SER A 470 22.13 7.38 4.21
CA SER A 470 23.13 8.29 4.76
C SER A 470 23.84 7.62 5.95
N PRO A 471 25.15 7.85 6.16
CA PRO A 471 25.85 7.39 7.34
C PRO A 471 25.30 8.03 8.64
N ALA A 472 24.55 9.13 8.55
CA ALA A 472 23.84 9.74 9.66
C ALA A 472 22.91 8.74 10.39
N ILE A 473 22.30 7.82 9.65
CA ILE A 473 21.39 6.81 10.21
C ILE A 473 22.08 5.97 11.31
N GLY A 474 23.31 5.53 11.04
CA GLY A 474 24.11 4.78 12.00
C GLY A 474 24.49 5.60 13.22
N VAL A 475 24.87 6.87 13.03
CA VAL A 475 25.19 7.79 14.13
C VAL A 475 23.98 8.00 15.02
N GLU A 476 22.83 8.26 14.45
CA GLU A 476 21.58 8.51 15.17
C GLU A 476 21.12 7.26 15.96
N ALA A 477 21.24 6.08 15.34
CA ALA A 477 20.93 4.82 15.99
C ALA A 477 21.88 4.55 17.17
N LEU A 478 23.19 4.69 16.98
CA LEU A 478 24.20 4.46 18.03
C LEU A 478 24.13 5.52 19.14
N ALA A 479 23.89 6.78 18.82
CA ALA A 479 23.68 7.82 19.83
C ALA A 479 22.43 7.53 20.68
N THR A 480 21.36 7.03 20.09
CA THR A 480 20.17 6.60 20.83
C THR A 480 20.48 5.45 21.79
N ARG A 481 21.38 4.51 21.41
CA ARG A 481 21.82 3.38 22.25
C ARG A 481 22.78 3.80 23.39
N THR A 482 23.60 4.81 23.16
CA THR A 482 24.71 5.16 24.06
C THR A 482 24.49 6.47 24.86
N ALA A 483 23.67 7.36 24.33
CA ALA A 483 23.35 8.65 24.92
C ALA A 483 21.83 8.92 24.89
N ALA A 484 21.35 9.68 23.89
CA ALA A 484 19.92 9.89 23.64
C ALA A 484 19.65 10.38 22.21
N GLY A 485 18.48 10.00 21.69
CA GLY A 485 17.90 10.54 20.45
C GLY A 485 16.61 11.31 20.72
N LEU A 486 16.41 12.42 20.02
CA LEU A 486 15.17 13.20 20.02
C LEU A 486 14.53 13.11 18.62
N PHE A 487 13.31 12.60 18.58
CA PHE A 487 12.57 12.29 17.35
C PHE A 487 11.30 13.14 17.25
N ASP A 488 11.01 13.70 16.08
CA ASP A 488 9.71 14.34 15.83
C ASP A 488 8.74 13.30 15.23
N GLU A 489 7.83 12.82 16.06
CA GLU A 489 6.77 11.89 15.71
C GLU A 489 5.39 12.55 15.62
N SER A 490 5.36 13.88 15.47
CA SER A 490 4.11 14.65 15.42
C SER A 490 3.17 14.22 14.29
N SER A 491 3.67 13.53 13.29
CA SER A 491 2.88 12.97 12.19
C SER A 491 2.12 11.70 12.54
N PHE A 492 2.44 10.99 13.64
CA PHE A 492 1.65 9.84 14.08
C PHE A 492 0.20 10.22 14.25
N ALA A 493 -0.70 9.35 13.80
CA ALA A 493 -2.12 9.60 13.96
C ALA A 493 -2.54 9.46 15.43
N LYS A 494 -3.25 10.47 15.91
CA LYS A 494 -3.75 10.55 17.27
C LYS A 494 -5.27 10.68 17.23
N LEU A 495 -5.96 9.66 17.73
CA LEU A 495 -7.41 9.62 17.80
C LEU A 495 -7.85 9.72 19.25
N GLU A 496 -8.77 10.63 19.53
CA GLU A 496 -9.45 10.70 20.83
C GLU A 496 -10.77 9.95 20.73
N VAL A 497 -10.93 8.95 21.60
CA VAL A 497 -12.18 8.18 21.76
C VAL A 497 -12.78 8.55 23.10
N ALA A 498 -13.99 9.13 23.10
CA ALA A 498 -14.58 9.67 24.30
C ALA A 498 -16.08 9.36 24.40
N GLY A 499 -16.57 9.31 25.65
CA GLY A 499 -17.98 9.16 25.97
C GLY A 499 -18.27 8.00 26.91
N PRO A 500 -19.49 7.93 27.48
CA PRO A 500 -19.84 6.93 28.50
C PRO A 500 -19.75 5.49 27.99
N GLY A 501 -19.82 5.26 26.68
CA GLY A 501 -19.65 3.95 26.04
C GLY A 501 -18.21 3.62 25.64
N ALA A 502 -17.23 4.52 25.83
CA ALA A 502 -15.87 4.36 25.29
C ALA A 502 -15.14 3.11 25.80
N VAL A 503 -15.26 2.77 27.08
CA VAL A 503 -14.67 1.56 27.65
C VAL A 503 -15.22 0.30 26.97
N ALA A 504 -16.54 0.16 26.90
CA ALA A 504 -17.19 -1.01 26.31
C ALA A 504 -16.87 -1.12 24.79
N PHE A 505 -16.84 0.00 24.12
CA PHE A 505 -16.47 0.07 22.70
C PHE A 505 -15.05 -0.41 22.45
N LEU A 506 -14.07 0.10 23.22
CA LEU A 506 -12.67 -0.29 23.08
C LEU A 506 -12.40 -1.72 23.53
N GLU A 507 -13.09 -2.20 24.58
CA GLU A 507 -13.04 -3.62 24.96
C GLU A 507 -13.53 -4.54 23.84
N ARG A 508 -14.54 -4.12 23.07
CA ARG A 508 -15.07 -4.88 21.93
C ARG A 508 -14.16 -4.81 20.69
N THR A 509 -13.50 -3.71 20.46
CA THR A 509 -12.69 -3.48 19.23
C THR A 509 -11.22 -3.84 19.36
N CYS A 510 -10.66 -3.80 20.58
CA CYS A 510 -9.27 -4.12 20.86
C CYS A 510 -9.10 -5.56 21.34
N ALA A 511 -8.06 -6.24 20.91
CA ALA A 511 -7.76 -7.62 21.33
C ALA A 511 -7.26 -7.71 22.80
N ASN A 512 -6.63 -6.65 23.30
CA ASN A 512 -6.14 -6.59 24.68
C ASN A 512 -7.20 -6.01 25.64
N ARG A 513 -6.96 -6.12 26.94
CA ARG A 513 -7.78 -5.54 28.00
C ARG A 513 -7.51 -4.04 28.11
N ILE A 514 -8.52 -3.23 27.87
CA ILE A 514 -8.45 -1.76 27.85
C ILE A 514 -9.00 -1.14 29.15
N ASP A 515 -9.93 -1.79 29.84
CA ASP A 515 -10.45 -1.32 31.14
C ASP A 515 -9.38 -1.45 32.24
N ARG A 516 -8.54 -0.45 32.30
CA ARG A 516 -7.43 -0.31 33.25
C ARG A 516 -7.49 1.06 33.92
N PRO A 517 -6.79 1.30 35.04
CA PRO A 517 -6.76 2.62 35.67
C PRO A 517 -6.38 3.75 34.73
N VAL A 518 -6.88 4.96 35.00
CA VAL A 518 -6.44 6.18 34.31
C VAL A 518 -4.93 6.31 34.41
N GLY A 519 -4.28 6.69 33.30
CA GLY A 519 -2.83 6.73 33.17
C GLY A 519 -2.20 5.41 32.68
N SER A 520 -2.98 4.36 32.41
CA SER A 520 -2.46 3.13 31.80
C SER A 520 -2.27 3.32 30.29
N VAL A 521 -1.18 2.75 29.74
CA VAL A 521 -0.91 2.62 28.32
C VAL A 521 -0.94 1.14 27.93
N VAL A 522 -1.70 0.79 26.88
CA VAL A 522 -1.89 -0.59 26.45
C VAL A 522 -1.55 -0.69 24.97
N TYR A 523 -0.60 -1.55 24.60
CA TYR A 523 -0.40 -1.97 23.22
C TYR A 523 -1.41 -3.07 22.86
N THR A 524 -2.07 -2.94 21.75
CA THR A 524 -3.12 -3.85 21.30
C THR A 524 -3.25 -3.90 19.78
N GLN A 525 -3.92 -4.92 19.26
CA GLN A 525 -4.34 -5.02 17.87
C GLN A 525 -5.85 -4.80 17.73
N LEU A 526 -6.25 -4.21 16.61
CA LEU A 526 -7.59 -4.33 16.05
C LEU A 526 -7.57 -5.53 15.10
N LEU A 527 -8.59 -6.37 15.15
CA LEU A 527 -8.64 -7.61 14.39
C LEU A 527 -9.84 -7.65 13.45
N ASP A 528 -9.69 -8.38 12.35
CA ASP A 528 -10.82 -8.79 11.54
C ASP A 528 -11.54 -10.02 12.17
N PRO A 529 -12.73 -10.40 11.70
CA PRO A 529 -13.44 -11.59 12.20
C PRO A 529 -12.67 -12.91 12.04
N ARG A 530 -11.67 -12.98 11.16
CA ARG A 530 -10.79 -14.15 10.98
C ARG A 530 -9.60 -14.16 11.95
N GLY A 531 -9.44 -13.11 12.75
CA GLY A 531 -8.32 -12.93 13.68
C GLY A 531 -7.08 -12.32 13.04
N GLY A 532 -7.18 -11.80 11.80
CA GLY A 532 -6.12 -11.08 11.13
C GLY A 532 -5.90 -9.67 11.70
N ILE A 533 -4.67 -9.19 11.69
CA ILE A 533 -4.27 -7.92 12.32
C ILE A 533 -4.62 -6.74 11.40
N GLN A 534 -5.73 -6.08 11.65
CA GLN A 534 -6.18 -4.88 10.90
C GLN A 534 -5.39 -3.62 11.22
N ALA A 535 -4.95 -3.49 12.45
CA ALA A 535 -4.10 -2.41 12.94
C ALA A 535 -3.39 -2.83 14.22
N ASP A 536 -2.26 -2.22 14.50
CA ASP A 536 -1.62 -2.23 15.81
C ASP A 536 -1.46 -0.80 16.32
N LEU A 537 -1.73 -0.60 17.61
CA LEU A 537 -1.76 0.75 18.18
C LEU A 537 -1.58 0.72 19.71
N THR A 538 -1.29 1.89 20.26
CA THR A 538 -1.33 2.11 21.70
C THR A 538 -2.63 2.82 22.09
N VAL A 539 -3.20 2.39 23.23
CA VAL A 539 -4.38 2.99 23.86
C VAL A 539 -3.98 3.53 25.20
N THR A 540 -4.11 4.83 25.42
CA THR A 540 -3.84 5.49 26.70
C THR A 540 -5.16 5.96 27.31
N ARG A 541 -5.47 5.51 28.53
CA ARG A 541 -6.64 6.04 29.26
C ARG A 541 -6.30 7.35 29.93
N VAL A 542 -6.73 8.48 29.34
CA VAL A 542 -6.40 9.82 29.86
C VAL A 542 -7.41 10.33 30.89
N ALA A 543 -8.66 9.86 30.85
CA ALA A 543 -9.69 10.11 31.86
C ALA A 543 -10.60 8.88 32.00
N ALA A 544 -11.60 8.92 32.86
CA ALA A 544 -12.48 7.78 33.12
C ALA A 544 -13.12 7.22 31.84
N ASP A 545 -13.51 8.10 30.93
CA ASP A 545 -14.23 7.83 29.69
C ASP A 545 -13.58 8.50 28.46
N VAL A 546 -12.28 8.85 28.53
CA VAL A 546 -11.51 9.45 27.43
C VAL A 546 -10.22 8.67 27.24
N PHE A 547 -9.98 8.28 25.98
CA PHE A 547 -8.83 7.50 25.56
C PHE A 547 -8.12 8.19 24.38
N MET A 548 -6.80 8.19 24.39
CA MET A 548 -5.95 8.56 23.26
C MET A 548 -5.39 7.31 22.61
N LEU A 549 -5.70 7.12 21.33
CA LEU A 549 -5.16 6.05 20.49
C LEU A 549 -4.08 6.64 19.59
N VAL A 550 -2.94 5.96 19.49
CA VAL A 550 -1.84 6.37 18.61
C VAL A 550 -1.50 5.24 17.65
N THR A 551 -1.48 5.55 16.36
CA THR A 551 -1.12 4.63 15.28
C THR A 551 -0.21 5.32 14.26
N GLY A 552 0.37 4.54 13.34
CA GLY A 552 1.32 5.06 12.35
C GLY A 552 0.71 6.11 11.42
N THR A 553 1.54 7.05 10.97
CA THR A 553 1.15 8.20 10.13
C THR A 553 0.34 7.81 8.89
N ALA A 554 0.73 6.72 8.21
CA ALA A 554 0.08 6.27 6.98
C ALA A 554 -1.29 5.63 7.24
N PHE A 555 -1.53 5.11 8.43
CA PHE A 555 -2.66 4.23 8.75
C PHE A 555 -3.82 4.94 9.44
N GLY A 556 -3.60 6.13 9.98
CA GLY A 556 -4.57 6.82 10.81
C GLY A 556 -5.94 7.03 10.18
N ASN A 557 -6.01 7.30 8.87
CA ASN A 557 -7.30 7.43 8.17
C ASN A 557 -8.04 6.09 8.09
N HIS A 558 -7.32 5.02 7.73
CA HIS A 558 -7.84 3.66 7.65
C HIS A 558 -8.34 3.19 9.02
N ASP A 559 -7.52 3.34 10.06
CA ASP A 559 -7.84 2.88 11.41
C ASP A 559 -9.01 3.66 12.01
N ALA A 560 -9.03 4.99 11.80
CA ALA A 560 -10.17 5.82 12.22
C ALA A 560 -11.46 5.43 11.49
N ALA A 561 -11.40 5.12 10.20
CA ALA A 561 -12.55 4.67 9.44
C ALA A 561 -13.04 3.29 9.92
N TRP A 562 -12.11 2.36 10.18
CA TRP A 562 -12.43 1.05 10.74
C TRP A 562 -13.12 1.17 12.11
N LEU A 563 -12.58 1.96 13.03
CA LEU A 563 -13.19 2.22 14.33
C LEU A 563 -14.58 2.85 14.19
N ARG A 564 -14.75 3.85 13.32
CA ARG A 564 -16.04 4.49 13.07
C ARG A 564 -17.10 3.54 12.49
N ALA A 565 -16.67 2.54 11.70
CA ALA A 565 -17.59 1.52 11.20
C ALA A 565 -18.16 0.62 12.30
N HIS A 566 -17.53 0.57 13.46
CA HIS A 566 -17.93 -0.24 14.61
C HIS A 566 -18.54 0.58 15.75
N LEU A 567 -18.74 1.89 15.56
CA LEU A 567 -19.39 2.74 16.57
C LEU A 567 -20.81 2.26 16.89
N PRO A 568 -21.23 2.33 18.17
CA PRO A 568 -22.63 2.15 18.51
C PRO A 568 -23.50 3.28 17.94
N ASP A 569 -24.74 2.94 17.56
CA ASP A 569 -25.65 3.90 16.92
C ASP A 569 -26.32 4.87 17.93
N ASP A 570 -26.10 4.68 19.24
CA ASP A 570 -26.74 5.42 20.34
C ASP A 570 -26.06 6.76 20.67
N GLY A 571 -24.93 7.07 20.01
CA GLY A 571 -24.18 8.29 20.25
C GLY A 571 -23.37 8.30 21.55
N SER A 572 -23.25 7.15 22.24
CA SER A 572 -22.50 7.02 23.51
C SER A 572 -20.98 7.12 23.33
N VAL A 573 -20.45 7.08 22.10
CA VAL A 573 -19.03 7.17 21.78
C VAL A 573 -18.78 8.15 20.64
N THR A 574 -17.77 9.00 20.81
CA THR A 574 -17.25 9.89 19.75
C THR A 574 -15.80 9.57 19.44
N ILE A 575 -15.39 9.77 18.17
CA ILE A 575 -14.00 9.62 17.72
C ILE A 575 -13.58 10.89 16.99
N HIS A 576 -12.54 11.54 17.52
CA HIS A 576 -11.97 12.76 16.95
C HIS A 576 -10.51 12.52 16.51
N ASP A 577 -10.16 12.89 15.28
CA ASP A 577 -8.78 12.99 14.85
C ASP A 577 -8.17 14.29 15.41
N VAL A 578 -7.25 14.14 16.35
CA VAL A 578 -6.55 15.24 17.01
C VAL A 578 -5.09 15.35 16.57
N THR A 579 -4.72 14.67 15.48
CA THR A 579 -3.34 14.58 14.96
C THR A 579 -2.70 15.94 14.76
N ALA A 580 -3.38 16.84 14.04
CA ALA A 580 -2.85 18.17 13.74
C ALA A 580 -2.80 19.11 14.95
N GLY A 581 -3.60 18.82 15.98
CA GLY A 581 -3.66 19.61 17.21
C GLY A 581 -2.62 19.27 18.26
N ARG A 582 -1.85 18.20 18.09
CA ARG A 582 -0.88 17.72 19.08
C ARG A 582 0.44 17.33 18.43
N VAL A 583 1.56 17.83 18.97
CA VAL A 583 2.89 17.31 18.68
C VAL A 583 3.14 16.04 19.49
N CYS A 584 4.08 15.24 19.01
CA CYS A 584 4.64 14.10 19.71
C CYS A 584 6.16 14.08 19.48
N PHE A 585 6.93 14.10 20.58
CA PHE A 585 8.37 13.93 20.51
C PHE A 585 8.81 12.70 21.30
N GLY A 586 9.53 11.79 20.61
CA GLY A 586 10.19 10.67 21.23
C GLY A 586 11.54 11.09 21.79
N LEU A 587 11.76 10.88 23.09
CA LEU A 587 13.05 11.07 23.73
C LEU A 587 13.49 9.74 24.33
N TRP A 588 14.46 9.07 23.69
CA TRP A 588 14.91 7.74 24.09
C TRP A 588 16.41 7.64 24.18
N GLY A 589 16.88 6.82 25.09
CA GLY A 589 18.27 6.49 25.34
C GLY A 589 18.61 6.46 26.82
N PRO A 590 19.78 5.94 27.22
CA PRO A 590 20.17 5.82 28.62
C PRO A 590 20.27 7.15 29.35
N ARG A 591 20.42 8.27 28.65
CA ARG A 591 20.44 9.64 29.20
C ARG A 591 19.09 10.36 29.15
N ALA A 592 18.05 9.73 28.65
CA ALA A 592 16.72 10.37 28.51
C ALA A 592 16.19 10.87 29.88
N ARG A 593 16.35 10.05 30.94
CA ARG A 593 15.94 10.45 32.29
C ARG A 593 16.71 11.66 32.80
N ASP A 594 18.03 11.69 32.60
CA ASP A 594 18.90 12.80 33.05
C ASP A 594 18.51 14.11 32.34
N ILE A 595 18.18 14.03 31.05
CA ILE A 595 17.73 15.16 30.24
C ILE A 595 16.41 15.70 30.79
N LEU A 596 15.40 14.84 30.97
CA LEU A 596 14.10 15.26 31.49
C LEU A 596 14.18 15.79 32.91
N ALA A 597 14.98 15.18 33.79
CA ALA A 597 15.18 15.63 35.16
C ALA A 597 15.73 17.07 35.25
N GLY A 598 16.43 17.52 34.18
CA GLY A 598 16.91 18.89 34.06
C GLY A 598 15.84 19.92 33.78
N VAL A 599 14.64 19.51 33.32
CA VAL A 599 13.57 20.39 32.82
C VAL A 599 12.20 20.11 33.41
N THR A 600 12.07 19.10 34.29
CA THR A 600 10.84 18.81 35.04
C THR A 600 11.12 18.58 36.52
N ARG A 601 10.10 18.76 37.37
CA ARG A 601 10.13 18.41 38.79
C ARG A 601 9.39 17.10 39.10
N ALA A 602 8.85 16.43 38.06
CA ALA A 602 8.14 15.18 38.22
C ALA A 602 9.10 14.07 38.66
N ASP A 603 8.60 13.13 39.44
CA ASP A 603 9.33 11.91 39.76
C ASP A 603 9.37 10.99 38.56
N LEU A 604 10.57 10.87 37.96
CA LEU A 604 10.86 10.07 36.79
C LEU A 604 11.46 8.69 37.16
N SER A 605 11.54 8.34 38.43
CA SER A 605 12.01 7.02 38.88
C SER A 605 11.07 5.91 38.39
N ASP A 606 11.52 4.66 38.42
CA ASP A 606 10.69 3.52 38.01
C ASP A 606 9.46 3.34 38.89
N ALA A 607 9.56 3.67 40.17
CA ALA A 607 8.44 3.68 41.13
C ALA A 607 7.50 4.87 40.85
N GLY A 608 8.08 6.04 40.59
CA GLY A 608 7.35 7.28 40.32
C GLY A 608 6.67 7.31 38.96
N PHE A 609 7.26 6.68 37.93
CA PHE A 609 6.73 6.68 36.57
C PHE A 609 6.99 5.29 35.92
N PRO A 610 6.18 4.27 36.24
CA PRO A 610 6.35 2.92 35.71
C PRO A 610 6.23 2.82 34.20
N PHE A 611 6.90 1.84 33.60
CA PHE A 611 6.76 1.52 32.15
C PHE A 611 5.30 1.18 31.80
N LEU A 612 4.85 1.59 30.63
CA LEU A 612 3.45 1.52 30.16
C LEU A 612 2.47 2.34 31.00
N THR A 613 2.94 3.50 31.51
CA THR A 613 2.05 4.50 32.12
C THR A 613 2.18 5.86 31.45
N ALA A 614 1.16 6.68 31.64
CA ALA A 614 1.07 8.04 31.18
C ALA A 614 0.85 9.00 32.36
N ARG A 615 1.45 10.16 32.32
CA ARG A 615 1.30 11.23 33.34
C ARG A 615 1.30 12.60 32.70
N GLU A 616 0.48 13.48 33.22
CA GLU A 616 0.59 14.90 32.97
C GLU A 616 1.73 15.49 33.82
N LEU A 617 2.59 16.27 33.19
CA LEU A 617 3.71 16.95 33.84
C LEU A 617 4.08 18.22 33.08
N SER A 618 4.94 19.07 33.64
CA SER A 618 5.47 20.23 32.94
C SER A 618 6.93 19.99 32.55
N ILE A 619 7.28 20.28 31.29
CA ILE A 619 8.65 20.33 30.78
C ILE A 619 8.99 21.80 30.52
N GLY A 620 9.87 22.38 31.34
CA GLY A 620 10.02 23.83 31.41
C GLY A 620 8.68 24.51 31.74
N HIS A 621 8.11 25.24 30.79
CA HIS A 621 6.81 25.91 30.90
C HIS A 621 5.67 25.23 30.13
N VAL A 622 5.97 24.08 29.49
CA VAL A 622 5.03 23.40 28.62
C VAL A 622 4.27 22.31 29.37
N PRO A 623 2.94 22.30 29.40
CA PRO A 623 2.15 21.20 29.88
C PRO A 623 2.24 20.02 28.89
N VAL A 624 2.61 18.84 29.36
CA VAL A 624 2.89 17.66 28.55
C VAL A 624 2.18 16.43 29.13
N LEU A 625 1.52 15.66 28.29
CA LEU A 625 1.17 14.28 28.59
C LEU A 625 2.36 13.42 28.15
N ALA A 626 3.08 12.87 29.13
CA ALA A 626 4.22 12.00 28.90
C ALA A 626 3.79 10.51 29.02
N LEU A 627 4.15 9.69 28.05
CA LEU A 627 3.95 8.25 28.06
C LEU A 627 5.31 7.57 28.20
N ARG A 628 5.50 6.75 29.20
CA ARG A 628 6.73 5.94 29.33
C ARG A 628 6.61 4.68 28.48
N VAL A 629 6.95 4.83 27.22
CA VAL A 629 6.89 3.80 26.16
C VAL A 629 8.12 3.89 25.27
N THR A 630 8.36 2.88 24.46
CA THR A 630 9.46 2.87 23.50
C THR A 630 9.11 2.06 22.27
N TYR A 631 9.51 2.54 21.10
CA TYR A 631 9.55 1.78 19.85
C TYR A 631 10.99 1.55 19.35
N VAL A 632 11.98 1.95 20.14
CA VAL A 632 13.41 1.76 19.85
C VAL A 632 14.11 0.81 20.81
N GLY A 633 13.45 0.40 21.89
CA GLY A 633 14.00 -0.52 22.88
C GLY A 633 14.97 0.10 23.90
N GLU A 634 14.87 1.41 24.12
CA GLU A 634 15.59 2.16 25.14
C GLU A 634 14.65 2.79 26.17
N LEU A 635 15.21 3.17 27.34
CA LEU A 635 14.52 4.03 28.30
C LEU A 635 14.08 5.32 27.62
N GLY A 636 12.86 5.75 27.87
CA GLY A 636 12.40 7.07 27.42
C GLY A 636 10.91 7.25 27.43
N TRP A 637 10.50 8.31 26.76
CA TRP A 637 9.12 8.79 26.75
C TRP A 637 8.71 9.35 25.38
N GLU A 638 7.45 9.12 25.04
CA GLU A 638 6.73 9.94 24.07
C GLU A 638 6.08 11.13 24.80
N LEU A 639 6.32 12.32 24.30
CA LEU A 639 5.94 13.59 24.93
C LEU A 639 4.93 14.33 24.06
N TYR A 640 3.69 14.37 24.51
CA TYR A 640 2.57 14.97 23.79
C TYR A 640 2.21 16.35 24.35
N ALA A 641 2.10 17.34 23.49
CA ALA A 641 1.65 18.69 23.86
C ALA A 641 0.75 19.27 22.78
N GLY A 642 0.07 20.37 23.07
CA GLY A 642 -0.62 21.17 22.05
C GLY A 642 0.37 21.62 20.97
N ALA A 643 -0.09 21.64 19.71
CA ALA A 643 0.75 21.99 18.57
C ALA A 643 1.39 23.39 18.70
N ASP A 644 0.70 24.31 19.34
CA ASP A 644 1.16 25.68 19.65
C ASP A 644 2.38 25.70 20.60
N TYR A 645 2.58 24.66 21.42
CA TYR A 645 3.75 24.52 22.28
C TYR A 645 4.93 23.79 21.61
N GLY A 646 4.73 23.20 20.43
CA GLY A 646 5.68 22.29 19.81
C GLY A 646 7.10 22.86 19.70
N ARG A 647 7.24 24.11 19.20
CA ARG A 647 8.55 24.76 19.07
C ARG A 647 9.26 24.96 20.40
N THR A 648 8.52 25.38 21.42
CA THR A 648 9.06 25.60 22.77
C THR A 648 9.49 24.30 23.41
N LEU A 649 8.66 23.24 23.31
CA LEU A 649 8.98 21.93 23.85
C LEU A 649 10.25 21.36 23.22
N TRP A 650 10.33 21.37 21.88
CA TRP A 650 11.52 20.94 21.16
C TRP A 650 12.78 21.66 21.61
N SER A 651 12.75 23.01 21.63
CA SER A 651 13.89 23.83 22.04
C SER A 651 14.30 23.52 23.47
N THR A 652 13.35 23.35 24.41
CA THR A 652 13.63 23.05 25.82
C THR A 652 14.35 21.72 25.96
N LEU A 653 13.88 20.67 25.26
CA LEU A 653 14.49 19.34 25.26
C LEU A 653 15.87 19.36 24.59
N TRP A 654 15.97 20.02 23.44
CA TRP A 654 17.21 20.12 22.69
C TRP A 654 18.33 20.79 23.50
N GLU A 655 18.05 21.95 24.11
CA GLU A 655 19.01 22.66 24.92
C GLU A 655 19.43 21.87 26.17
N ALA A 656 18.48 21.23 26.85
CA ALA A 656 18.77 20.38 28.00
C ALA A 656 19.63 19.18 27.64
N GLY A 657 19.38 18.62 26.45
CA GLY A 657 20.03 17.38 25.99
C GLY A 657 21.46 17.55 25.48
N ARG A 658 21.86 18.74 24.99
CA ARG A 658 23.18 18.97 24.37
C ARG A 658 24.36 18.46 25.22
N ARG A 659 24.35 18.76 26.51
CA ARG A 659 25.40 18.32 27.44
C ARG A 659 25.41 16.81 27.72
N HIS A 660 24.34 16.11 27.32
CA HIS A 660 24.18 14.67 27.52
C HIS A 660 24.41 13.87 26.23
N GLY A 661 24.88 14.52 25.16
CA GLY A 661 25.12 13.88 23.86
C GLY A 661 23.84 13.59 23.08
N LEU A 662 22.77 14.37 23.32
CA LEU A 662 21.52 14.26 22.56
C LEU A 662 21.75 14.57 21.09
N VAL A 663 21.22 13.73 20.21
CA VAL A 663 21.15 13.99 18.76
C VAL A 663 19.70 14.15 18.32
N ALA A 664 19.47 14.98 17.31
CA ALA A 664 18.23 14.92 16.57
C ALA A 664 18.30 13.68 15.66
N ALA A 665 17.26 12.85 15.65
CA ALA A 665 17.26 11.59 14.96
C ALA A 665 15.97 11.39 14.17
N GLY A 666 16.08 10.65 13.05
CA GLY A 666 14.99 10.46 12.10
C GLY A 666 14.42 9.05 12.07
N TYR A 667 13.41 8.88 11.21
CA TYR A 667 12.65 7.62 11.11
C TYR A 667 13.50 6.44 10.65
N ARG A 668 14.61 6.65 9.89
CA ARG A 668 15.49 5.57 9.45
C ARG A 668 16.29 4.98 10.60
N ALA A 669 16.64 5.81 11.59
CA ALA A 669 17.23 5.31 12.83
C ALA A 669 16.21 4.48 13.64
N ILE A 670 14.94 4.92 13.71
CA ILE A 670 13.86 4.13 14.35
C ILE A 670 13.74 2.77 13.66
N ASP A 671 13.75 2.72 12.32
CA ASP A 671 13.65 1.46 11.56
C ASP A 671 14.79 0.49 11.90
N ALA A 672 16.03 0.96 12.02
CA ALA A 672 17.17 0.15 12.43
C ALA A 672 17.04 -0.33 13.89
N LEU A 673 16.69 0.56 14.81
CA LEU A 673 16.57 0.30 16.25
C LEU A 673 15.44 -0.70 16.56
N ARG A 674 14.28 -0.56 15.89
CA ARG A 674 13.15 -1.47 16.09
C ARG A 674 13.46 -2.89 15.59
N LEU A 675 14.23 -3.02 14.48
CA LEU A 675 14.66 -4.32 13.96
C LEU A 675 15.52 -5.08 14.97
N GLU A 676 16.50 -4.41 15.57
CA GLU A 676 17.35 -5.00 16.62
C GLU A 676 16.55 -5.48 17.84
N LYS A 677 15.49 -4.73 18.19
CA LYS A 677 14.60 -5.02 19.32
C LYS A 677 13.48 -6.00 19.00
N GLY A 678 13.32 -6.37 17.74
CA GLY A 678 12.27 -7.30 17.32
C GLY A 678 10.87 -6.70 17.37
N TYR A 679 10.72 -5.37 17.29
CA TYR A 679 9.41 -4.73 17.19
C TYR A 679 8.88 -4.81 15.76
N ARG A 680 7.59 -5.13 15.63
CA ARG A 680 6.91 -5.34 14.35
C ARG A 680 6.47 -4.01 13.76
N ALA A 681 6.50 -3.94 12.43
CA ALA A 681 5.90 -2.84 11.68
C ALA A 681 4.65 -3.33 10.95
N TRP A 682 3.51 -2.70 11.23
CA TRP A 682 2.27 -3.00 10.51
C TRP A 682 2.40 -2.66 9.02
N SER A 683 1.73 -3.39 8.18
CA SER A 683 1.80 -3.42 6.71
C SER A 683 3.10 -4.02 6.13
N THR A 684 4.09 -4.31 6.97
CA THR A 684 5.37 -4.91 6.56
C THR A 684 5.57 -6.28 7.20
N ASP A 685 5.63 -6.32 8.53
CA ASP A 685 5.81 -7.56 9.29
C ASP A 685 4.49 -8.22 9.69
N VAL A 686 3.45 -7.43 9.83
CA VAL A 686 2.10 -7.89 10.21
C VAL A 686 1.05 -7.19 9.37
N THR A 687 0.07 -7.98 8.90
CA THR A 687 -1.03 -7.58 8.04
C THR A 687 -2.30 -8.36 8.43
N PRO A 688 -3.45 -8.14 7.80
CA PRO A 688 -4.62 -9.01 7.99
C PRO A 688 -4.42 -10.49 7.60
N ASP A 689 -3.32 -10.83 6.92
CA ASP A 689 -2.98 -12.22 6.55
C ASP A 689 -2.32 -13.01 7.72
N GLU A 690 -2.00 -12.32 8.83
CA GLU A 690 -1.35 -12.89 10.01
C GLU A 690 -2.20 -12.73 11.27
N THR A 691 -2.16 -13.77 12.11
CA THR A 691 -2.69 -13.71 13.49
C THR A 691 -1.63 -13.19 14.45
N PRO A 692 -2.02 -12.61 15.60
CA PRO A 692 -1.06 -12.22 16.65
C PRO A 692 -0.14 -13.36 17.12
N PHE A 693 -0.61 -14.61 17.05
CA PHE A 693 0.19 -15.78 17.48
C PHE A 693 1.29 -16.12 16.47
N GLU A 694 1.00 -15.98 15.17
CA GLU A 694 1.99 -16.15 14.10
C GLU A 694 3.05 -15.05 14.14
N ALA A 695 2.64 -13.81 14.45
CA ALA A 695 3.50 -12.64 14.53
C ALA A 695 4.33 -12.55 15.83
N GLY A 696 4.10 -13.43 16.82
CA GLY A 696 4.74 -13.35 18.13
C GLY A 696 4.17 -12.25 19.03
N LEU A 697 2.98 -11.74 18.74
CA LEU A 697 2.29 -10.67 19.47
C LEU A 697 1.18 -11.20 20.40
N GLY A 698 1.18 -12.49 20.71
CA GLY A 698 0.18 -13.11 21.57
C GLY A 698 0.09 -12.52 22.98
N PHE A 699 1.14 -11.84 23.47
CA PHE A 699 1.13 -11.12 24.75
C PHE A 699 0.18 -9.91 24.78
N ALA A 700 -0.16 -9.38 23.61
CA ALA A 700 -1.06 -8.24 23.43
C ALA A 700 -2.53 -8.67 23.16
N VAL A 701 -2.84 -9.95 23.40
CA VAL A 701 -4.19 -10.53 23.25
C VAL A 701 -4.67 -11.08 24.59
N ALA A 702 -5.80 -10.58 25.08
CA ALA A 702 -6.44 -11.03 26.31
C ALA A 702 -7.67 -11.91 26.00
N LEU A 703 -7.43 -13.20 25.65
CA LEU A 703 -8.52 -14.15 25.39
C LEU A 703 -9.40 -14.43 26.59
N ASP A 704 -8.91 -14.16 27.82
CA ASP A 704 -9.56 -14.39 29.11
C ASP A 704 -10.35 -13.19 29.61
N LYS A 705 -10.41 -12.08 28.88
CA LYS A 705 -11.25 -10.94 29.28
C LYS A 705 -12.74 -11.28 29.14
N GLU A 706 -13.58 -10.67 30.01
CA GLU A 706 -15.02 -10.94 30.03
C GLU A 706 -15.72 -10.43 28.74
N ALA A 707 -15.26 -9.29 28.22
CA ALA A 707 -15.84 -8.69 27.03
C ALA A 707 -15.47 -9.50 25.78
N GLU A 708 -16.48 -9.80 24.97
CA GLU A 708 -16.28 -10.32 23.62
C GLU A 708 -15.59 -9.25 22.75
N PHE A 709 -14.65 -9.67 21.89
CA PHE A 709 -14.00 -8.77 20.93
C PHE A 709 -13.96 -9.35 19.52
N ILE A 710 -13.85 -8.50 18.53
CA ILE A 710 -13.81 -8.88 17.12
C ILE A 710 -12.60 -9.81 16.88
N GLY A 711 -12.85 -10.96 16.26
CA GLY A 711 -11.81 -11.96 15.95
C GLY A 711 -11.47 -12.93 17.09
N ARG A 712 -12.11 -12.83 18.27
CA ARG A 712 -11.82 -13.69 19.45
C ARG A 712 -12.00 -15.19 19.13
N ASP A 713 -13.11 -15.57 18.53
CA ASP A 713 -13.40 -16.99 18.24
C ASP A 713 -12.37 -17.57 17.28
N ALA A 714 -12.00 -16.82 16.25
CA ALA A 714 -10.96 -17.21 15.31
C ALA A 714 -9.60 -17.38 16.02
N LEU A 715 -9.26 -16.49 16.94
CA LEU A 715 -8.03 -16.60 17.73
C LEU A 715 -8.04 -17.79 18.72
N VAL A 716 -9.19 -18.10 19.32
CA VAL A 716 -9.35 -19.30 20.16
C VAL A 716 -9.08 -20.55 19.33
N ALA A 717 -9.69 -20.63 18.14
CA ALA A 717 -9.47 -21.74 17.21
C ALA A 717 -8.00 -21.81 16.74
N ALA A 718 -7.42 -20.68 16.34
CA ALA A 718 -6.02 -20.58 15.91
C ALA A 718 -5.04 -21.01 17.02
N ARG A 719 -5.30 -20.62 18.27
CA ARG A 719 -4.49 -21.04 19.42
C ARG A 719 -4.53 -22.55 19.66
N ALA A 720 -5.72 -23.15 19.51
CA ALA A 720 -5.91 -24.58 19.66
C ALA A 720 -5.23 -25.38 18.53
N ALA A 721 -5.28 -24.89 17.30
CA ALA A 721 -4.66 -25.51 16.13
C ALA A 721 -3.13 -25.34 16.11
N GLY A 722 -2.60 -24.34 16.77
CA GLY A 722 -1.20 -23.88 16.66
C GLY A 722 -0.97 -23.03 15.41
N PRO A 723 0.14 -22.26 15.39
CA PRO A 723 0.44 -21.37 14.27
C PRO A 723 0.84 -22.16 13.01
N ARG A 724 0.37 -21.75 11.85
CA ARG A 724 0.74 -22.31 10.54
C ARG A 724 2.14 -21.87 10.09
N LYS A 725 2.56 -20.69 10.52
CA LYS A 725 3.84 -20.03 10.25
C LYS A 725 4.26 -19.22 11.49
N ARG A 726 5.52 -18.89 11.60
CA ARG A 726 6.00 -18.00 12.67
C ARG A 726 6.96 -16.97 12.11
N LEU A 727 6.80 -15.73 12.52
CA LEU A 727 7.78 -14.70 12.25
C LEU A 727 9.07 -14.99 13.00
N ARG A 728 10.20 -14.99 12.28
CA ARG A 728 11.52 -15.32 12.78
C ARG A 728 12.50 -14.20 12.50
N CYS A 729 13.41 -13.99 13.42
CA CYS A 729 14.57 -13.13 13.25
C CYS A 729 15.69 -13.92 12.57
N LEU A 730 16.18 -13.43 11.44
CA LEU A 730 17.23 -14.01 10.63
C LEU A 730 18.44 -13.07 10.65
N VAL A 731 19.62 -13.61 10.92
CA VAL A 731 20.89 -12.87 10.81
C VAL A 731 21.63 -13.40 9.59
N LEU A 732 21.97 -12.50 8.66
CA LEU A 732 22.65 -12.85 7.42
C LEU A 732 24.15 -13.03 7.64
N ASP A 733 24.76 -13.97 6.92
CA ASP A 733 26.20 -14.24 6.99
C ASP A 733 27.04 -13.08 6.40
N ASP A 734 26.48 -12.34 5.40
CA ASP A 734 27.10 -11.11 4.87
C ASP A 734 26.42 -9.87 5.47
N PRO A 735 27.11 -9.09 6.30
CA PRO A 735 26.55 -7.92 6.98
C PRO A 735 26.23 -6.77 6.02
N ARG A 736 26.73 -6.78 4.77
CA ARG A 736 26.45 -5.73 3.77
C ARG A 736 25.31 -6.09 2.83
N SER A 737 24.82 -7.32 2.85
CA SER A 737 23.64 -7.75 2.12
C SER A 737 22.39 -7.40 2.93
N VAL A 738 21.63 -6.41 2.49
CA VAL A 738 20.41 -5.92 3.17
C VAL A 738 19.18 -6.32 2.35
N CYS A 739 18.27 -7.04 3.01
CA CYS A 739 16.99 -7.39 2.44
C CYS A 739 16.05 -6.18 2.41
N LEU A 740 15.25 -6.06 1.35
CA LEU A 740 14.33 -4.96 1.10
C LEU A 740 12.85 -5.35 1.28
N GLY A 741 12.61 -6.63 1.56
CA GLY A 741 11.29 -7.25 1.64
C GLY A 741 10.95 -8.05 0.39
N ASN A 742 10.23 -9.14 0.63
CA ASN A 742 9.76 -10.14 -0.34
C ASN A 742 10.84 -11.06 -0.97
N GLU A 743 12.09 -10.95 -0.58
CA GLU A 743 13.12 -11.92 -0.98
C GLU A 743 12.71 -13.34 -0.57
N PRO A 744 12.81 -14.35 -1.46
CA PRO A 744 12.48 -15.72 -1.11
C PRO A 744 13.48 -16.30 -0.12
N VAL A 745 12.96 -17.02 0.85
CA VAL A 745 13.72 -17.74 1.88
C VAL A 745 13.65 -19.22 1.62
N ARG A 746 14.80 -19.90 1.53
CA ARG A 746 14.86 -21.35 1.40
C ARG A 746 15.56 -22.02 2.59
N VAL A 747 15.04 -23.19 2.96
CA VAL A 747 15.62 -24.07 3.95
C VAL A 747 15.67 -25.48 3.35
N GLY A 748 16.80 -26.16 3.43
CA GLY A 748 16.95 -27.48 2.83
C GLY A 748 16.71 -27.52 1.32
N GLY A 749 16.94 -26.40 0.61
CA GLY A 749 16.74 -26.25 -0.83
C GLY A 749 15.33 -25.92 -1.28
N ALA A 750 14.33 -25.94 -0.39
CA ALA A 750 12.94 -25.59 -0.69
C ALA A 750 12.61 -24.15 -0.29
N ILE A 751 11.85 -23.40 -1.10
CA ILE A 751 11.30 -22.11 -0.73
C ILE A 751 10.24 -22.33 0.35
N VAL A 752 10.47 -21.75 1.54
CA VAL A 752 9.62 -21.93 2.72
C VAL A 752 8.92 -20.66 3.19
N GLY A 753 9.32 -19.51 2.65
CA GLY A 753 8.77 -18.22 3.03
C GLY A 753 9.41 -17.07 2.27
N ARG A 754 9.12 -15.87 2.73
CA ARG A 754 9.69 -14.63 2.19
C ARG A 754 10.03 -13.66 3.32
N VAL A 755 11.00 -12.78 3.06
CA VAL A 755 11.34 -11.69 3.95
C VAL A 755 10.17 -10.70 4.04
N THR A 756 9.87 -10.21 5.24
CA THR A 756 8.92 -9.12 5.48
C THR A 756 9.66 -7.79 5.59
N SER A 757 10.59 -7.67 6.52
CA SER A 757 11.45 -6.49 6.69
C SER A 757 12.91 -6.88 6.82
N GLY A 758 13.80 -5.96 6.47
CA GLY A 758 15.24 -6.14 6.59
C GLY A 758 15.95 -4.81 6.78
N GLY A 759 17.15 -4.87 7.30
CA GLY A 759 17.99 -3.70 7.54
C GLY A 759 19.28 -4.06 8.28
N TYR A 760 20.14 -3.06 8.46
CA TYR A 760 21.37 -3.21 9.23
C TYR A 760 21.15 -2.78 10.68
N GLY A 761 21.48 -3.64 11.62
CA GLY A 761 21.46 -3.36 13.07
C GLY A 761 22.81 -2.82 13.50
N TYR A 762 22.88 -1.52 13.76
CA TYR A 762 24.14 -0.83 14.04
C TYR A 762 24.75 -1.18 15.41
N ALA A 763 23.91 -1.49 16.42
CA ALA A 763 24.39 -1.87 17.74
C ALA A 763 24.76 -3.35 17.84
N VAL A 764 24.16 -4.20 17.00
CA VAL A 764 24.46 -5.63 16.94
C VAL A 764 25.42 -5.99 15.79
N GLU A 765 25.72 -5.03 14.90
CA GLU A 765 26.67 -5.13 13.78
C GLU A 765 26.33 -6.25 12.79
N HIS A 766 25.03 -6.50 12.57
CA HIS A 766 24.56 -7.54 11.66
C HIS A 766 23.48 -7.03 10.70
N SER A 767 23.45 -7.64 9.52
CA SER A 767 22.27 -7.55 8.65
C SER A 767 21.18 -8.47 9.21
N ILE A 768 20.00 -7.90 9.45
CA ILE A 768 18.85 -8.55 10.07
C ILE A 768 17.72 -8.61 9.05
N ALA A 769 17.04 -9.75 8.97
CA ALA A 769 15.79 -9.88 8.24
C ALA A 769 14.73 -10.56 9.10
N TYR A 770 13.47 -10.23 8.87
CA TYR A 770 12.34 -10.96 9.43
C TYR A 770 11.63 -11.72 8.32
N ALA A 771 11.22 -12.95 8.59
CA ALA A 771 10.48 -13.76 7.64
C ALA A 771 9.53 -14.73 8.37
N TYR A 772 8.37 -14.98 7.76
CA TYR A 772 7.51 -16.07 8.20
C TYR A 772 8.05 -17.38 7.68
N LEU A 773 8.41 -18.26 8.62
CA LEU A 773 8.90 -19.63 8.36
C LEU A 773 7.91 -20.67 8.90
N PRO A 774 7.98 -21.92 8.45
CA PRO A 774 7.25 -23.02 9.05
C PRO A 774 7.49 -23.10 10.56
N PRO A 775 6.49 -23.53 11.35
CA PRO A 775 6.58 -23.53 12.83
C PRO A 775 7.73 -24.40 13.36
N ASP A 776 8.12 -25.40 12.62
CA ASP A 776 9.19 -26.39 12.90
C ASP A 776 10.61 -25.91 12.52
N ALA A 777 10.76 -24.64 12.09
CA ALA A 777 12.06 -24.01 11.93
C ALA A 777 12.53 -23.41 13.28
N PRO A 778 13.36 -24.14 14.10
CA PRO A 778 13.80 -23.67 15.41
C PRO A 778 14.91 -22.61 15.29
N ILE A 779 15.24 -22.02 16.45
CA ILE A 779 16.48 -21.22 16.59
C ILE A 779 17.67 -22.09 16.20
N GLY A 780 18.63 -21.53 15.46
CA GLY A 780 19.79 -22.23 14.90
C GLY A 780 19.53 -22.86 13.53
N THR A 781 18.28 -22.81 12.99
CA THR A 781 18.04 -23.24 11.62
C THR A 781 18.85 -22.38 10.66
N ARG A 782 19.58 -23.04 9.74
CA ARG A 782 20.31 -22.38 8.65
C ARG A 782 19.55 -22.51 7.34
N GLY A 783 19.63 -21.47 6.54
CA GLY A 783 19.04 -21.39 5.22
C GLY A 783 19.71 -20.30 4.40
N GLU A 784 19.02 -19.89 3.32
CA GLU A 784 19.55 -18.87 2.42
C GLU A 784 18.40 -17.96 1.96
N ILE A 785 18.73 -16.70 1.71
CA ILE A 785 17.84 -15.66 1.15
C ILE A 785 18.39 -15.27 -0.20
N ASP A 786 17.54 -15.19 -1.22
CA ASP A 786 17.91 -14.72 -2.55
C ASP A 786 17.87 -13.20 -2.62
N VAL A 787 19.01 -12.57 -2.50
CA VAL A 787 19.18 -11.12 -2.57
C VAL A 787 19.70 -10.74 -3.96
N PHE A 788 18.86 -10.24 -4.83
CA PHE A 788 19.18 -9.86 -6.22
C PHE A 788 19.81 -10.97 -7.06
N GLY A 789 19.36 -12.22 -6.89
CA GLY A 789 19.85 -13.39 -7.60
C GLY A 789 21.01 -14.11 -6.92
N GLU A 790 21.54 -13.57 -5.83
CA GLU A 790 22.57 -14.21 -5.01
C GLU A 790 21.98 -14.82 -3.74
N TRP A 791 22.25 -16.10 -3.49
CA TRP A 791 21.81 -16.78 -2.28
C TRP A 791 22.78 -16.50 -1.14
N VAL A 792 22.32 -15.71 -0.17
CA VAL A 792 23.06 -15.33 1.04
C VAL A 792 22.60 -16.20 2.21
N GLY A 793 23.55 -16.82 2.90
CA GLY A 793 23.28 -17.65 4.07
C GLY A 793 22.72 -16.85 5.23
N PHE A 794 21.88 -17.48 6.06
CA PHE A 794 21.37 -16.93 7.32
C PHE A 794 21.28 -17.99 8.40
N GLU A 795 21.16 -17.51 9.64
CA GLU A 795 20.78 -18.30 10.80
C GLU A 795 19.56 -17.71 11.51
N VAL A 796 18.61 -18.57 11.92
CA VAL A 796 17.47 -18.17 12.74
C VAL A 796 17.96 -17.90 14.16
N MET A 797 17.84 -16.67 14.60
CA MET A 797 18.30 -16.22 15.91
C MET A 797 17.17 -16.09 16.91
N ARG A 798 17.55 -16.15 18.19
CA ARG A 798 16.63 -15.76 19.26
C ARG A 798 16.45 -14.24 19.27
N GLU A 799 15.21 -13.78 19.31
CA GLU A 799 14.88 -12.37 19.42
C GLU A 799 14.44 -11.98 20.84
N PRO A 800 14.64 -10.71 21.22
CA PRO A 800 15.34 -9.68 20.45
C PRO A 800 16.87 -9.90 20.48
N LEU A 801 17.56 -9.40 19.44
CA LEU A 801 19.01 -9.43 19.37
C LEU A 801 19.64 -8.43 20.34
N TYR A 802 18.97 -7.28 20.53
CA TYR A 802 19.40 -6.23 21.46
C TYR A 802 18.60 -6.28 22.74
N ASP A 803 19.28 -6.23 23.89
CA ASP A 803 18.69 -6.20 25.24
C ASP A 803 17.55 -7.23 25.43
N PRO A 804 17.86 -8.54 25.32
CA PRO A 804 16.84 -9.59 25.39
C PRO A 804 16.12 -9.68 26.74
N ALA A 805 16.73 -9.17 27.82
CA ALA A 805 16.14 -9.13 29.17
C ALA A 805 15.24 -7.90 29.39
N ASN A 806 15.18 -6.95 28.46
CA ASN A 806 14.46 -5.68 28.60
C ASN A 806 14.96 -4.84 29.81
N GLU A 807 16.23 -4.92 30.13
CA GLU A 807 16.83 -4.15 31.23
C GLU A 807 16.86 -2.65 30.90
N ARG A 808 17.16 -2.29 29.64
CA ARG A 808 17.28 -0.90 29.19
C ARG A 808 15.96 -0.15 29.30
N ILE A 809 14.86 -0.74 28.92
CA ILE A 809 13.53 -0.08 28.95
C ILE A 809 12.97 0.04 30.36
N ARG A 810 13.51 -0.75 31.32
CA ARG A 810 13.07 -0.80 32.73
C ARG A 810 14.01 -0.05 33.67
N SER A 811 15.17 0.37 33.17
CA SER A 811 16.20 1.06 33.98
C SER A 811 15.85 2.48 34.37
#